data_aa56d564711f0d3ee2b4b10600678bfe
#
_entry.id   aa56d564711f0d3ee2b4b10600678bfe
#
_cell.length_a   1.000
_cell.length_b   1.000
_cell.length_c   1.000
_cell.angle_alpha   90.00
_cell.angle_beta   90.00
_cell.angle_gamma   90.00
#
_symmetry.space_group_name_H-M   'P 1'
#
loop_
_entity.id
_entity.type
_entity.pdbx_description
1 polymer ?
#
loop_
_entity_poly.entity_id
_entity_poly.type
_entity_poly.pdbx_seq_one_letter_code
_entity_poly.pdbx_strand_id
1 'polypeptide(L)'
;MHETIEELISVIDRCIELVPNNIGKEKEIRDSLEKEIERNKYNKSIEKKYSTFIKNEDFSDLDIQLKNLFKYLKEKKNLLQEQYENYNDVYKNYICKKYNLLEKNLKSNVIVNKDYYNFVDGYKEFKQYITNIKCDDILCWFSKEHQKYILFGKNGVGKTKLLQFLKKEYLVDASYYIPSNRCIEYTDNGNITDHQYREKTLGNLFFESYDIDKINIFLINLLKNRDYLELQSEEILQNDIKGKRVGNTVKTITDIFNSLDLNRNVYIDINDRKVYLYKDINHMYSIENGSDGEKSIFQLITYCMLCEKNAFIFIDEPETHLNGAILKDLFNLIENKRNDLVFIYCTHNMDFIESKLDCQLVLLKNYDGVNWDAEYILSYEDIPVSVVSNIVGAKKNILFIEGDAQKSKDYKFYEVLFDEYKIIPCNSCEDAMKFCKTVNNLRISGRKAIAVIDKDYREHEEINVLNKDNIYTLKYNEIENMLIRQDILEKIIIATNQEKEIINKVKESIFKELEKNNVKNGIIQNYTNTIYSRMLEKPKIKVDDIESIKSQINECSANNMNKVMKKIETFINEYDICVKNRKYEEILKLVSDKGLYAIVCRILGVKKEVFYNMAIGSIREDEVLKKKIRDEIMNDTSK
;
A
#
# COMPACT_ATOMS: atom_id res chain seq x y z
N MET A 1 28.21 8.36 20.12
CA MET A 1 27.92 9.24 21.25
C MET A 1 26.43 9.14 21.43
N HIS A 2 25.94 8.46 22.46
CA HIS A 2 24.51 8.38 22.74
C HIS A 2 24.13 9.70 23.41
N GLU A 3 23.57 10.63 22.64
CA GLU A 3 22.93 11.80 23.23
C GLU A 3 21.67 11.33 23.95
N THR A 4 21.48 11.77 25.18
CA THR A 4 20.29 11.42 25.97
C THR A 4 19.05 12.16 25.42
N ILE A 5 17.86 11.62 25.68
CA ILE A 5 16.62 12.31 25.34
C ILE A 5 16.59 13.74 25.94
N GLU A 6 17.15 13.91 27.12
CA GLU A 6 17.21 15.19 27.83
C GLU A 6 18.05 16.23 27.09
N GLU A 7 19.20 15.81 26.52
CA GLU A 7 20.03 16.66 25.68
C GLU A 7 19.29 17.08 24.40
N LEU A 8 18.63 16.15 23.73
CA LEU A 8 17.85 16.42 22.52
C LEU A 8 16.69 17.39 22.81
N ILE A 9 15.93 17.16 23.89
CA ILE A 9 14.84 18.06 24.30
C ILE A 9 15.37 19.44 24.64
N SER A 10 16.53 19.53 25.32
CA SER A 10 17.18 20.79 25.59
C SER A 10 17.55 21.55 24.31
N VAL A 11 18.03 20.84 23.27
CA VAL A 11 18.32 21.47 21.95
C VAL A 11 17.02 21.97 21.30
N ILE A 12 15.94 21.18 21.34
CA ILE A 12 14.63 21.59 20.79
C ILE A 12 14.08 22.80 21.54
N ASP A 13 14.20 22.85 22.85
CA ASP A 13 13.78 24.01 23.65
C ASP A 13 14.52 25.29 23.25
N ARG A 14 15.85 25.19 23.07
CA ARG A 14 16.63 26.33 22.55
C ARG A 14 16.21 26.73 21.15
N CYS A 15 15.86 25.78 20.28
CA CYS A 15 15.29 26.09 18.96
C CYS A 15 13.94 26.82 19.10
N ILE A 16 13.05 26.36 19.98
CA ILE A 16 11.76 26.99 20.26
C ILE A 16 11.94 28.44 20.74
N GLU A 17 12.92 28.72 21.58
CA GLU A 17 13.24 30.07 22.06
C GLU A 17 13.84 30.96 20.95
N LEU A 18 14.60 30.38 20.02
CA LEU A 18 15.26 31.13 18.94
C LEU A 18 14.33 31.48 17.76
N VAL A 19 13.30 30.66 17.49
CA VAL A 19 12.40 30.88 16.33
C VAL A 19 11.71 32.25 16.40
N PRO A 20 11.09 32.69 17.52
CA PRO A 20 10.45 34.01 17.60
C PRO A 20 11.41 35.17 17.30
N ASN A 21 12.68 35.03 17.65
CA ASN A 21 13.70 36.07 17.41
C ASN A 21 14.04 36.23 15.91
N ASN A 22 13.61 35.27 15.08
CA ASN A 22 13.81 35.29 13.62
C ASN A 22 12.55 35.69 12.84
N ILE A 23 11.41 35.88 13.52
CA ILE A 23 10.14 36.32 12.92
C ILE A 23 10.14 37.87 12.81
N GLY A 24 9.55 38.40 11.74
CA GLY A 24 9.41 39.82 11.53
C GLY A 24 10.64 40.55 11.01
N LYS A 25 11.63 39.84 10.51
CA LYS A 25 12.87 40.43 10.00
C LYS A 25 12.83 40.82 8.49
N GLU A 26 11.67 40.76 7.86
CA GLU A 26 11.51 41.10 6.44
C GLU A 26 12.14 42.45 6.09
N LYS A 27 11.86 43.49 6.91
CA LYS A 27 12.40 44.80 6.68
C LYS A 27 13.92 44.88 6.78
N GLU A 28 14.51 44.21 7.78
CA GLU A 28 15.96 44.16 7.95
C GLU A 28 16.64 43.41 6.78
N ILE A 29 16.02 42.38 6.26
CA ILE A 29 16.49 41.63 5.08
C ILE A 29 16.46 42.51 3.85
N ARG A 30 15.34 43.22 3.59
CA ARG A 30 15.21 44.12 2.45
C ARG A 30 16.21 45.27 2.52
N ASP A 31 16.30 45.95 3.67
CA ASP A 31 17.26 47.05 3.87
C ASP A 31 18.71 46.58 3.67
N SER A 32 19.03 45.38 4.09
CA SER A 32 20.37 44.79 3.89
C SER A 32 20.66 44.51 2.42
N LEU A 33 19.69 43.95 1.68
CA LEU A 33 19.82 43.69 0.24
C LEU A 33 19.90 44.97 -0.58
N GLU A 34 19.12 45.99 -0.24
CA GLU A 34 19.16 47.29 -0.92
C GLU A 34 20.51 48.01 -0.72
N LYS A 35 21.07 47.95 0.48
CA LYS A 35 22.42 48.48 0.74
C LYS A 35 23.50 47.71 -0.07
N GLU A 36 23.29 46.44 -0.26
CA GLU A 36 24.26 45.63 -1.03
C GLU A 36 24.14 45.87 -2.55
N ILE A 37 22.94 46.14 -3.06
CA ILE A 37 22.76 46.60 -4.44
C ILE A 37 23.49 47.94 -4.65
N GLU A 38 23.35 48.88 -3.73
CA GLU A 38 24.08 50.17 -3.82
C GLU A 38 25.59 49.99 -3.81
N ARG A 39 26.14 49.10 -2.95
CA ARG A 39 27.56 48.81 -2.91
C ARG A 39 28.09 48.15 -4.18
N ASN A 40 27.29 47.34 -4.83
CA ASN A 40 27.66 46.59 -6.02
C ASN A 40 27.13 47.19 -7.33
N LYS A 41 26.70 48.45 -7.36
CA LYS A 41 26.11 49.11 -8.55
C LYS A 41 26.97 49.09 -9.79
N TYR A 42 28.27 48.87 -9.66
CA TYR A 42 29.20 48.73 -10.80
C TYR A 42 29.31 47.30 -11.32
N ASN A 43 28.76 46.31 -10.60
CA ASN A 43 28.70 44.93 -11.05
C ASN A 43 27.25 44.57 -11.45
N LYS A 44 26.96 44.83 -12.75
CA LYS A 44 25.63 44.62 -13.32
C LYS A 44 25.05 43.22 -13.13
N SER A 45 25.89 42.18 -13.02
CA SER A 45 25.45 40.80 -12.79
C SER A 45 24.92 40.59 -11.37
N ILE A 46 25.62 41.12 -10.36
CA ILE A 46 25.25 41.05 -8.95
C ILE A 46 24.01 41.92 -8.72
N GLU A 47 24.01 43.16 -9.20
CA GLU A 47 22.89 44.08 -9.11
C GLU A 47 21.60 43.45 -9.68
N LYS A 48 21.69 42.86 -10.86
CA LYS A 48 20.55 42.16 -11.50
C LYS A 48 20.07 40.95 -10.68
N LYS A 49 21.00 40.12 -10.13
CA LYS A 49 20.67 38.95 -9.28
C LYS A 49 19.86 39.37 -8.04
N TYR A 50 20.35 40.39 -7.32
CA TYR A 50 19.68 40.85 -6.08
C TYR A 50 18.38 41.64 -6.35
N SER A 51 18.35 42.50 -7.36
CA SER A 51 17.14 43.25 -7.74
C SER A 51 16.03 42.30 -8.19
N THR A 52 16.37 41.25 -8.95
CA THR A 52 15.42 40.22 -9.36
C THR A 52 14.93 39.41 -8.17
N PHE A 53 15.81 39.11 -7.22
CA PHE A 53 15.45 38.39 -6.00
C PHE A 53 14.49 39.19 -5.13
N ILE A 54 14.79 40.47 -4.85
CA ILE A 54 13.90 41.34 -4.04
C ILE A 54 12.52 41.49 -4.68
N LYS A 55 12.46 41.52 -6.03
CA LYS A 55 11.22 41.69 -6.76
C LYS A 55 10.35 40.44 -6.76
N ASN A 56 10.97 39.27 -6.77
CA ASN A 56 10.27 37.98 -6.97
C ASN A 56 10.05 37.19 -5.69
N GLU A 57 10.77 37.52 -4.59
CA GLU A 57 10.67 36.79 -3.34
C GLU A 57 9.63 37.40 -2.41
N ASP A 58 8.72 36.58 -1.95
CA ASP A 58 7.78 36.93 -0.88
C ASP A 58 8.41 36.61 0.48
N PHE A 59 8.99 37.61 1.14
CA PHE A 59 9.64 37.44 2.43
C PHE A 59 8.65 37.16 3.57
N SER A 60 7.36 37.47 3.40
CA SER A 60 6.32 37.15 4.37
C SER A 60 6.10 35.63 4.50
N ASP A 61 6.39 34.87 3.44
CA ASP A 61 6.31 33.42 3.44
C ASP A 61 7.30 32.79 4.44
N LEU A 62 8.48 33.38 4.64
CA LEU A 62 9.44 32.92 5.66
C LEU A 62 8.85 33.03 7.07
N ASP A 63 8.17 34.12 7.39
CA ASP A 63 7.52 34.31 8.68
C ASP A 63 6.42 33.28 8.93
N ILE A 64 5.67 32.95 7.88
CA ILE A 64 4.66 31.87 7.94
C ILE A 64 5.33 30.52 8.21
N GLN A 65 6.42 30.23 7.51
CA GLN A 65 7.18 28.99 7.71
C GLN A 65 7.80 28.89 9.10
N LEU A 66 8.35 29.98 9.63
CA LEU A 66 8.90 30.03 10.99
C LEU A 66 7.80 29.84 12.06
N LYS A 67 6.63 30.46 11.90
CA LYS A 67 5.47 30.22 12.78
C LYS A 67 5.02 28.77 12.76
N ASN A 68 4.99 28.17 11.57
CA ASN A 68 4.67 26.76 11.42
C ASN A 68 5.75 25.86 12.02
N LEU A 69 7.03 26.22 11.89
CA LEU A 69 8.15 25.53 12.55
C LEU A 69 8.01 25.57 14.06
N PHE A 70 7.68 26.74 14.62
CA PHE A 70 7.48 26.89 16.06
C PHE A 70 6.39 25.95 16.62
N LYS A 71 5.27 25.86 15.90
CA LYS A 71 4.19 24.93 16.26
C LYS A 71 4.66 23.47 16.15
N TYR A 72 5.31 23.13 15.05
CA TYR A 72 5.85 21.80 14.82
C TYR A 72 6.85 21.36 15.90
N LEU A 73 7.80 22.22 16.28
CA LEU A 73 8.79 21.90 17.30
C LEU A 73 8.14 21.61 18.68
N LYS A 74 7.08 22.34 19.03
CA LYS A 74 6.32 22.08 20.26
C LYS A 74 5.61 20.72 20.23
N GLU A 75 4.95 20.41 19.13
CA GLU A 75 4.29 19.13 18.93
C GLU A 75 5.31 17.98 18.94
N LYS A 76 6.45 18.15 18.25
CA LYS A 76 7.51 17.15 18.17
C LYS A 76 8.20 16.89 19.51
N LYS A 77 8.39 17.95 20.32
CA LYS A 77 8.92 17.81 21.68
C LYS A 77 8.06 16.84 22.51
N ASN A 78 6.75 17.06 22.51
CA ASN A 78 5.81 16.21 23.25
C ASN A 78 5.85 14.76 22.76
N LEU A 79 5.85 14.56 21.44
CA LEU A 79 5.91 13.25 20.83
C LEU A 79 7.21 12.51 21.18
N LEU A 80 8.34 13.20 21.16
CA LEU A 80 9.64 12.62 21.54
C LEU A 80 9.67 12.22 23.01
N GLN A 81 9.08 13.01 23.89
CA GLN A 81 8.99 12.66 25.33
C GLN A 81 8.21 11.35 25.57
N GLU A 82 7.21 11.10 24.72
CA GLU A 82 6.37 9.89 24.85
C GLU A 82 6.95 8.67 24.14
N GLN A 83 7.66 8.85 23.03
CA GLN A 83 7.99 7.75 22.11
C GLN A 83 9.49 7.58 21.83
N TYR A 84 10.38 8.39 22.40
CA TYR A 84 11.82 8.35 22.06
C TYR A 84 12.46 6.96 22.23
N GLU A 85 12.10 6.26 23.28
CA GLU A 85 12.65 4.92 23.56
C GLU A 85 12.25 3.89 22.50
N ASN A 86 11.14 4.11 21.81
CA ASN A 86 10.64 3.23 20.76
C ASN A 86 11.34 3.46 19.40
N TYR A 87 12.14 4.53 19.27
CA TYR A 87 12.84 4.81 18.02
C TYR A 87 14.16 4.06 17.93
N ASN A 88 14.51 3.63 16.70
CA ASN A 88 15.80 3.00 16.42
C ASN A 88 16.96 4.00 16.49
N ASP A 89 18.18 3.47 16.69
CA ASP A 89 19.37 4.30 16.87
C ASP A 89 19.72 5.16 15.65
N VAL A 90 19.41 4.70 14.44
CA VAL A 90 19.65 5.47 13.20
C VAL A 90 18.81 6.75 13.22
N TYR A 91 17.53 6.62 13.57
CA TYR A 91 16.63 7.77 13.68
C TYR A 91 17.01 8.69 14.83
N LYS A 92 17.34 8.14 16.01
CA LYS A 92 17.83 8.94 17.15
C LYS A 92 19.05 9.79 16.79
N ASN A 93 20.04 9.18 16.15
CA ASN A 93 21.24 9.91 15.69
C ASN A 93 20.92 10.98 14.64
N TYR A 94 20.01 10.67 13.71
CA TYR A 94 19.60 11.63 12.68
C TYR A 94 18.93 12.86 13.28
N ILE A 95 17.91 12.68 14.14
CA ILE A 95 17.20 13.81 14.75
C ILE A 95 18.12 14.66 15.64
N CYS A 96 19.06 14.06 16.36
CA CYS A 96 20.06 14.80 17.15
C CYS A 96 20.93 15.69 16.26
N LYS A 97 21.50 15.15 15.18
CA LYS A 97 22.29 15.94 14.21
C LYS A 97 21.46 17.06 13.60
N LYS A 98 20.22 16.78 13.24
CA LYS A 98 19.33 17.72 12.56
C LYS A 98 18.92 18.89 13.45
N TYR A 99 18.53 18.64 14.70
CA TYR A 99 18.15 19.72 15.60
C TYR A 99 19.35 20.54 16.08
N ASN A 100 20.51 19.92 16.26
CA ASN A 100 21.77 20.66 16.50
C ASN A 100 22.14 21.60 15.33
N LEU A 101 21.92 21.15 14.09
CA LEU A 101 22.13 21.99 12.90
C LEU A 101 21.08 23.12 12.82
N LEU A 102 19.83 22.83 13.16
CA LEU A 102 18.77 23.84 13.23
C LEU A 102 19.11 24.92 14.28
N GLU A 103 19.52 24.52 15.47
CA GLU A 103 19.94 25.46 16.53
C GLU A 103 21.08 26.37 16.04
N LYS A 104 22.09 25.77 15.41
CA LYS A 104 23.22 26.49 14.82
C LYS A 104 22.74 27.51 13.77
N ASN A 105 21.86 27.10 12.87
CA ASN A 105 21.33 27.96 11.81
C ASN A 105 20.47 29.11 12.38
N LEU A 106 19.64 28.84 13.39
CA LEU A 106 18.85 29.85 14.06
C LEU A 106 19.71 30.85 14.85
N LYS A 107 20.81 30.39 15.49
CA LYS A 107 21.76 31.25 16.24
C LYS A 107 22.61 32.11 15.34
N SER A 108 23.05 31.58 14.21
CA SER A 108 24.01 32.27 13.33
C SER A 108 23.43 33.46 12.62
N ASN A 109 22.10 33.77 12.80
CA ASN A 109 21.42 34.80 12.04
C ASN A 109 21.76 34.72 10.54
N VAL A 110 21.75 33.51 9.97
CA VAL A 110 22.04 33.24 8.54
C VAL A 110 21.26 34.20 7.63
N ILE A 111 20.14 34.70 8.14
CA ILE A 111 19.29 35.68 7.50
C ILE A 111 19.92 37.09 7.43
N VAL A 112 20.92 37.39 8.26
CA VAL A 112 21.50 38.75 8.39
C VAL A 112 23.04 38.75 8.38
N ASN A 113 23.69 37.60 8.15
CA ASN A 113 25.15 37.50 8.27
C ASN A 113 25.91 38.13 7.10
N LYS A 114 27.03 38.77 7.41
CA LYS A 114 27.77 39.78 6.64
C LYS A 114 28.54 39.33 5.40
N ASP A 115 28.50 38.04 5.00
CA ASP A 115 29.18 37.57 3.80
C ASP A 115 28.25 37.53 2.60
N TYR A 116 28.11 38.65 1.94
CA TYR A 116 27.11 38.99 0.95
C TYR A 116 27.15 38.21 -0.38
N TYR A 117 28.26 37.57 -0.70
CA TYR A 117 28.37 36.79 -1.95
C TYR A 117 27.42 35.58 -2.01
N ASN A 118 27.03 35.08 -0.83
CA ASN A 118 26.19 33.87 -0.71
C ASN A 118 24.84 34.13 -0.04
N PHE A 119 24.46 35.41 0.23
CA PHE A 119 23.24 35.70 1.00
C PHE A 119 21.96 35.12 0.36
N VAL A 120 21.76 35.31 -0.94
CA VAL A 120 20.58 34.83 -1.65
C VAL A 120 20.52 33.30 -1.65
N ASP A 121 21.66 32.67 -1.83
CA ASP A 121 21.74 31.21 -1.83
C ASP A 121 21.56 30.68 -0.40
N GLY A 122 22.20 31.29 0.59
CA GLY A 122 22.02 30.95 2.02
C GLY A 122 20.58 31.14 2.52
N TYR A 123 19.90 32.22 2.08
CA TYR A 123 18.48 32.42 2.39
C TYR A 123 17.60 31.30 1.80
N LYS A 124 17.84 30.95 0.53
CA LYS A 124 17.12 29.86 -0.13
C LYS A 124 17.36 28.51 0.54
N GLU A 125 18.62 28.22 0.86
CA GLU A 125 19.00 27.00 1.58
C GLU A 125 18.34 26.94 2.96
N PHE A 126 18.33 28.04 3.70
CA PHE A 126 17.69 28.10 5.01
C PHE A 126 16.17 27.91 4.90
N LYS A 127 15.52 28.59 3.95
CA LYS A 127 14.08 28.44 3.68
C LYS A 127 13.74 26.99 3.31
N GLN A 128 14.55 26.37 2.44
CA GLN A 128 14.38 24.97 2.06
C GLN A 128 14.65 24.03 3.25
N TYR A 129 15.63 24.34 4.08
CA TYR A 129 15.94 23.57 5.28
C TYR A 129 14.78 23.57 6.29
N ILE A 130 14.20 24.75 6.59
CA ILE A 130 13.01 24.86 7.45
C ILE A 130 11.83 24.08 6.89
N THR A 131 11.65 24.14 5.58
CA THR A 131 10.57 23.42 4.89
C THR A 131 10.75 21.90 5.00
N ASN A 132 11.98 21.42 4.85
CA ASN A 132 12.28 19.99 4.88
C ASN A 132 12.26 19.38 6.29
N ILE A 133 12.32 20.21 7.34
CA ILE A 133 12.39 19.73 8.73
C ILE A 133 11.13 18.95 9.16
N LYS A 134 10.01 19.14 8.46
CA LYS A 134 8.74 18.47 8.71
C LYS A 134 8.65 17.06 8.16
N CYS A 135 9.59 16.63 7.33
CA CYS A 135 9.57 15.31 6.70
C CYS A 135 10.01 14.16 7.62
N ASP A 136 10.24 14.42 8.92
CA ASP A 136 10.85 13.47 9.84
C ASP A 136 9.99 12.25 10.18
N ASP A 137 8.67 12.38 10.12
CA ASP A 137 7.76 11.35 10.62
C ASP A 137 7.81 10.05 9.81
N ILE A 138 8.20 10.12 8.55
CA ILE A 138 8.36 8.94 7.68
C ILE A 138 9.68 8.21 7.99
N LEU A 139 10.69 8.94 8.42
CA LEU A 139 12.06 8.40 8.53
C LEU A 139 12.21 7.37 9.67
N CYS A 140 11.40 7.50 10.73
CA CYS A 140 11.44 6.56 11.85
C CYS A 140 11.03 5.13 11.45
N TRP A 141 10.34 4.97 10.31
CA TRP A 141 9.91 3.66 9.83
C TRP A 141 11.05 2.84 9.24
N PHE A 142 12.15 3.48 8.81
CA PHE A 142 13.27 2.78 8.19
C PHE A 142 14.36 2.51 9.22
N SER A 143 14.54 1.22 9.53
CA SER A 143 15.54 0.76 10.48
C SER A 143 16.25 -0.49 9.95
N LYS A 144 17.35 -0.87 10.60
CA LYS A 144 18.04 -2.14 10.33
C LYS A 144 17.37 -3.34 11.01
N GLU A 145 16.37 -3.12 11.85
CA GLU A 145 15.61 -4.18 12.51
C GLU A 145 14.75 -4.95 11.49
N HIS A 146 14.23 -4.25 10.49
CA HIS A 146 13.57 -4.85 9.36
C HIS A 146 14.49 -4.81 8.16
N GLN A 147 14.70 -5.95 7.52
CA GLN A 147 15.62 -6.04 6.39
C GLN A 147 15.00 -5.63 5.06
N LYS A 148 13.66 -5.53 4.98
CA LYS A 148 12.96 -5.33 3.71
C LYS A 148 11.77 -4.40 3.85
N TYR A 149 11.69 -3.42 2.93
CA TYR A 149 10.60 -2.45 2.85
C TYR A 149 10.09 -2.33 1.42
N ILE A 150 8.80 -2.09 1.27
CA ILE A 150 8.19 -1.75 -0.02
C ILE A 150 7.49 -0.41 0.11
N LEU A 151 7.95 0.57 -0.66
CA LEU A 151 7.30 1.85 -0.89
C LEU A 151 6.37 1.71 -2.09
N PHE A 152 5.08 1.85 -1.89
CA PHE A 152 4.13 1.75 -2.99
C PHE A 152 3.10 2.89 -2.97
N GLY A 153 2.44 3.11 -4.09
CA GLY A 153 1.48 4.18 -4.27
C GLY A 153 1.29 4.52 -5.74
N LYS A 154 0.36 5.42 -6.05
CA LYS A 154 0.08 5.86 -7.43
C LYS A 154 1.30 6.49 -8.08
N ASN A 155 1.30 6.51 -9.43
CA ASN A 155 2.30 7.29 -10.15
C ASN A 155 2.15 8.78 -9.84
N GLY A 156 3.28 9.47 -9.66
CA GLY A 156 3.31 10.91 -9.36
C GLY A 156 3.22 11.28 -7.87
N VAL A 157 3.05 10.33 -6.95
CA VAL A 157 3.01 10.62 -5.50
C VAL A 157 4.39 10.84 -4.86
N GLY A 158 5.44 10.99 -5.67
CA GLY A 158 6.77 11.34 -5.18
C GLY A 158 7.60 10.16 -4.64
N LYS A 159 7.31 8.91 -5.04
CA LYS A 159 8.06 7.71 -4.61
C LYS A 159 9.57 7.84 -4.85
N THR A 160 9.98 8.09 -6.10
CA THR A 160 11.39 8.26 -6.48
C THR A 160 12.04 9.44 -5.75
N LYS A 161 11.30 10.53 -5.53
CA LYS A 161 11.80 11.67 -4.74
C LYS A 161 12.04 11.30 -3.28
N LEU A 162 11.17 10.46 -2.69
CA LEU A 162 11.38 9.97 -1.33
C LEU A 162 12.63 9.10 -1.25
N LEU A 163 12.86 8.20 -2.20
CA LEU A 163 14.09 7.40 -2.24
C LEU A 163 15.34 8.28 -2.33
N GLN A 164 15.31 9.29 -3.19
CA GLN A 164 16.43 10.25 -3.33
C GLN A 164 16.66 11.04 -2.03
N PHE A 165 15.57 11.46 -1.37
CA PHE A 165 15.65 12.14 -0.08
C PHE A 165 16.22 11.23 1.02
N LEU A 166 15.72 10.00 1.13
CA LEU A 166 16.24 9.02 2.10
C LEU A 166 17.74 8.80 1.92
N LYS A 167 18.19 8.66 0.69
CA LYS A 167 19.61 8.48 0.40
C LYS A 167 20.44 9.73 0.74
N LYS A 168 19.98 10.89 0.32
CA LYS A 168 20.77 12.14 0.43
C LYS A 168 20.82 12.69 1.85
N GLU A 169 19.72 12.61 2.57
CA GLU A 169 19.55 13.33 3.84
C GLU A 169 19.54 12.40 5.07
N TYR A 170 19.10 11.16 4.92
CA TYR A 170 18.88 10.27 6.07
C TYR A 170 19.88 9.13 6.18
N LEU A 171 20.10 8.40 5.09
CA LEU A 171 20.96 7.21 5.05
C LEU A 171 22.21 7.47 4.23
N VAL A 172 22.88 8.60 4.51
CA VAL A 172 24.02 9.10 3.71
C VAL A 172 25.19 8.11 3.68
N ASP A 173 25.47 7.46 4.82
CA ASP A 173 26.56 6.51 4.94
C ASP A 173 26.07 5.10 4.54
N ALA A 174 26.77 4.47 3.60
CA ALA A 174 26.49 3.10 3.13
C ALA A 174 25.05 2.92 2.58
N SER A 175 24.62 3.77 1.68
CA SER A 175 23.37 3.60 0.93
C SER A 175 23.57 3.67 -0.57
N TYR A 176 22.87 2.81 -1.31
CA TYR A 176 22.99 2.65 -2.75
C TYR A 176 21.63 2.78 -3.41
N TYR A 177 21.57 3.38 -4.60
CA TYR A 177 20.33 3.57 -5.36
C TYR A 177 20.44 2.94 -6.74
N ILE A 178 19.50 2.08 -7.08
CA ILE A 178 19.35 1.46 -8.41
C ILE A 178 18.15 2.07 -9.09
N PRO A 179 18.33 2.84 -10.17
CA PRO A 179 17.24 3.49 -10.88
C PRO A 179 16.40 2.48 -11.68
N SER A 180 15.19 2.90 -12.07
CA SER A 180 14.29 2.12 -12.93
C SER A 180 14.86 1.93 -14.34
N ASN A 181 15.54 2.95 -14.88
CA ASN A 181 16.18 2.85 -16.18
C ASN A 181 17.53 2.11 -16.05
N ARG A 182 17.57 0.88 -16.55
CA ARG A 182 18.72 -0.04 -16.46
C ARG A 182 19.20 -0.47 -17.85
N CYS A 183 19.24 0.48 -18.80
CA CYS A 183 19.77 0.19 -20.14
C CYS A 183 21.30 0.08 -20.11
N ILE A 184 21.85 -1.00 -20.66
CA ILE A 184 23.29 -1.19 -20.89
C ILE A 184 23.60 -0.68 -22.29
N GLU A 185 24.24 0.49 -22.38
CA GLU A 185 24.98 0.87 -23.56
C GLU A 185 26.46 0.85 -23.24
N TYR A 186 27.21 0.04 -23.98
CA TYR A 186 28.67 -0.02 -23.87
C TYR A 186 29.25 0.96 -24.87
N THR A 187 29.85 2.01 -24.40
CA THR A 187 30.70 2.84 -25.24
C THR A 187 32.18 2.53 -24.96
N ASP A 188 32.87 2.08 -25.97
CA ASP A 188 34.30 1.65 -25.93
C ASP A 188 35.28 2.82 -25.72
N ASN A 189 34.83 4.06 -25.50
CA ASN A 189 35.59 5.27 -25.49
C ASN A 189 35.73 5.92 -24.09
N GLY A 190 36.53 5.35 -23.21
CA GLY A 190 36.83 6.02 -21.94
C GLY A 190 38.04 5.46 -21.22
N ASN A 191 39.22 5.93 -21.53
CA ASN A 191 40.40 5.79 -20.69
C ASN A 191 40.21 6.56 -19.36
N ILE A 192 39.54 5.92 -18.40
CA ILE A 192 39.51 6.41 -17.03
C ILE A 192 40.66 5.77 -16.31
N THR A 193 41.57 6.59 -15.77
CA THR A 193 42.80 6.13 -15.09
C THR A 193 42.45 5.43 -13.77
N ASP A 194 43.18 4.37 -13.43
CA ASP A 194 43.03 3.58 -12.18
C ASP A 194 43.01 4.43 -10.88
N HIS A 195 43.55 5.63 -10.91
CA HIS A 195 43.60 6.54 -9.76
C HIS A 195 42.26 7.20 -9.45
N GLN A 196 41.42 7.48 -10.46
CA GLN A 196 40.11 8.08 -10.28
C GLN A 196 39.04 7.09 -9.73
N TYR A 197 39.30 5.79 -9.85
CA TYR A 197 38.42 4.74 -9.33
C TYR A 197 38.59 4.43 -7.85
N ARG A 198 39.75 4.72 -7.28
CA ARG A 198 40.03 4.42 -5.86
C ARG A 198 39.37 5.39 -4.89
N GLU A 199 39.04 6.59 -5.34
CA GLU A 199 38.49 7.66 -4.48
C GLU A 199 36.99 7.83 -4.54
N LYS A 200 36.29 7.21 -5.53
CA LYS A 200 34.85 7.32 -5.64
C LYS A 200 34.16 6.05 -5.17
N THR A 201 33.47 6.13 -4.04
CA THR A 201 32.59 5.07 -3.57
C THR A 201 31.39 4.89 -4.52
N LEU A 202 30.87 3.66 -4.65
CA LEU A 202 29.64 3.35 -5.41
C LEU A 202 28.52 4.38 -5.14
N GLY A 203 28.43 4.87 -3.91
CA GLY A 203 27.42 5.86 -3.48
C GLY A 203 27.49 7.19 -4.23
N ASN A 204 28.68 7.72 -4.51
CA ASN A 204 28.86 9.04 -5.13
C ASN A 204 28.59 9.02 -6.65
N LEU A 205 28.74 7.86 -7.30
CA LEU A 205 28.62 7.74 -8.75
C LEU A 205 27.17 7.70 -9.24
N PHE A 206 26.24 7.20 -8.42
CA PHE A 206 24.83 7.10 -8.79
C PHE A 206 24.09 8.46 -8.88
N PHE A 207 24.65 9.53 -8.34
CA PHE A 207 24.01 10.85 -8.34
C PHE A 207 24.65 11.89 -9.27
N GLU A 208 25.91 11.74 -9.62
CA GLU A 208 26.63 12.73 -10.41
C GLU A 208 26.56 12.51 -11.93
N SER A 209 26.24 11.28 -12.37
CA SER A 209 26.17 10.99 -13.81
C SER A 209 24.75 10.64 -14.25
N TYR A 210 24.08 11.55 -14.93
CA TYR A 210 22.97 11.24 -15.82
C TYR A 210 23.42 10.47 -17.09
N ASP A 211 24.71 10.14 -17.19
CA ASP A 211 25.32 9.37 -18.26
C ASP A 211 25.30 7.89 -17.91
N ILE A 212 24.20 7.22 -18.28
CA ILE A 212 23.97 5.78 -18.07
C ILE A 212 25.08 4.93 -18.70
N ASP A 213 25.66 5.38 -19.81
CA ASP A 213 26.72 4.71 -20.55
C ASP A 213 28.01 4.53 -19.75
N LYS A 214 28.33 5.47 -18.86
CA LYS A 214 29.54 5.42 -18.00
C LYS A 214 29.39 4.44 -16.81
N ILE A 215 28.16 4.16 -16.39
CA ILE A 215 27.90 3.29 -15.23
C ILE A 215 28.30 1.84 -15.50
N ASN A 216 28.14 1.35 -16.71
CA ASN A 216 28.39 -0.06 -17.05
C ASN A 216 29.88 -0.41 -17.10
N ILE A 217 30.70 0.44 -17.71
CA ILE A 217 32.16 0.29 -17.70
C ILE A 217 32.68 0.34 -16.26
N PHE A 218 32.09 1.20 -15.46
CA PHE A 218 32.41 1.35 -14.06
C PHE A 218 32.09 0.09 -13.24
N LEU A 219 30.90 -0.52 -13.41
CA LEU A 219 30.54 -1.78 -12.73
C LEU A 219 31.55 -2.90 -13.01
N ILE A 220 31.93 -3.06 -14.27
CA ILE A 220 32.88 -4.12 -14.66
C ILE A 220 34.27 -3.82 -14.07
N ASN A 221 34.68 -2.57 -14.00
CA ASN A 221 35.97 -2.18 -13.36
C ASN A 221 35.93 -2.40 -11.83
N LEU A 222 34.83 -2.09 -11.17
CA LEU A 222 34.63 -2.41 -9.74
C LEU A 222 34.66 -3.92 -9.50
N LEU A 223 33.99 -4.67 -10.36
CA LEU A 223 33.98 -6.13 -10.28
C LEU A 223 35.39 -6.70 -10.46
N LYS A 224 36.17 -6.16 -11.40
CA LYS A 224 37.57 -6.52 -11.60
C LYS A 224 38.46 -6.19 -10.36
N ASN A 225 38.29 -5.02 -9.78
CA ASN A 225 39.01 -4.65 -8.57
C ASN A 225 38.63 -5.56 -7.40
N ARG A 226 37.36 -5.88 -7.23
CA ARG A 226 36.87 -6.81 -6.20
C ARG A 226 37.44 -8.21 -6.39
N ASP A 227 37.37 -8.73 -7.60
CA ASP A 227 37.94 -10.03 -7.96
C ASP A 227 39.45 -10.08 -7.66
N TYR A 228 40.19 -9.04 -8.03
CA TYR A 228 41.61 -8.95 -7.73
C TYR A 228 41.93 -8.99 -6.23
N LEU A 229 41.18 -8.25 -5.41
CA LEU A 229 41.33 -8.25 -3.96
C LEU A 229 40.97 -9.62 -3.35
N GLU A 230 39.93 -10.26 -3.81
CA GLU A 230 39.53 -11.61 -3.37
C GLU A 230 40.57 -12.66 -3.75
N LEU A 231 41.17 -12.57 -4.94
CA LEU A 231 42.22 -13.45 -5.39
C LEU A 231 43.53 -13.27 -4.57
N GLN A 232 43.82 -12.06 -4.09
CA GLN A 232 44.98 -11.78 -3.22
C GLN A 232 44.78 -12.26 -1.78
N SER A 233 43.55 -12.21 -1.27
CA SER A 233 43.24 -12.61 0.11
C SER A 233 43.19 -14.13 0.31
N GLU A 234 43.34 -14.92 -0.75
CA GLU A 234 43.16 -16.38 -0.77
C GLU A 234 41.78 -16.84 -0.25
N GLU A 235 40.80 -15.94 -0.21
CA GLU A 235 39.43 -16.31 0.11
C GLU A 235 38.86 -17.20 -0.98
N ILE A 236 38.54 -18.43 -0.65
CA ILE A 236 37.91 -19.52 -1.40
C ILE A 236 37.94 -19.30 -2.92
N LEU A 237 39.08 -19.65 -3.55
CA LEU A 237 39.23 -19.55 -4.99
C LEU A 237 38.43 -20.64 -5.69
N GLN A 238 37.56 -20.23 -6.60
CA GLN A 238 36.77 -21.15 -7.44
C GLN A 238 37.21 -21.03 -8.90
N ASN A 239 36.97 -22.06 -9.67
CA ASN A 239 37.22 -22.04 -11.11
C ASN A 239 35.95 -21.62 -11.87
N ASP A 240 36.14 -20.78 -12.89
CA ASP A 240 35.09 -20.47 -13.87
C ASP A 240 34.85 -21.63 -14.84
N ILE A 241 33.92 -21.48 -15.77
CA ILE A 241 33.59 -22.51 -16.79
C ILE A 241 34.75 -22.80 -17.76
N LYS A 242 35.76 -21.93 -17.84
CA LYS A 242 37.00 -22.14 -18.64
C LYS A 242 38.18 -22.59 -17.80
N GLY A 243 37.96 -22.93 -16.51
CA GLY A 243 39.01 -23.39 -15.59
C GLY A 243 39.92 -22.27 -15.07
N LYS A 244 39.58 -21.00 -15.30
CA LYS A 244 40.30 -19.88 -14.74
C LYS A 244 39.90 -19.66 -13.28
N ARG A 245 40.83 -19.26 -12.40
CA ARG A 245 40.51 -18.86 -11.03
C ARG A 245 39.80 -17.51 -11.00
N VAL A 246 38.71 -17.45 -10.28
CA VAL A 246 37.91 -16.23 -10.07
C VAL A 246 37.56 -16.07 -8.59
N GLY A 247 37.37 -14.85 -8.16
CA GLY A 247 36.92 -14.53 -6.80
C GLY A 247 35.48 -14.93 -6.53
N ASN A 248 35.14 -14.94 -5.25
CA ASN A 248 33.83 -15.39 -4.79
C ASN A 248 32.67 -14.51 -5.32
N THR A 249 32.88 -13.19 -5.44
CA THR A 249 31.84 -12.27 -5.95
C THR A 249 31.47 -12.58 -7.41
N VAL A 250 32.47 -12.77 -8.29
CA VAL A 250 32.26 -13.12 -9.70
C VAL A 250 31.51 -14.45 -9.82
N LYS A 251 31.93 -15.44 -9.05
CA LYS A 251 31.29 -16.75 -9.02
C LYS A 251 29.85 -16.66 -8.56
N THR A 252 29.58 -15.90 -7.49
CA THR A 252 28.22 -15.72 -6.95
C THR A 252 27.30 -15.05 -7.98
N ILE A 253 27.76 -14.01 -8.68
CA ILE A 253 26.99 -13.34 -9.74
C ILE A 253 26.63 -14.34 -10.85
N THR A 254 27.62 -15.12 -11.30
CA THR A 254 27.43 -16.13 -12.34
C THR A 254 26.44 -17.23 -11.90
N ASP A 255 26.58 -17.71 -10.66
CA ASP A 255 25.71 -18.77 -10.13
C ASP A 255 24.26 -18.29 -9.97
N ILE A 256 24.03 -17.08 -9.47
CA ILE A 256 22.68 -16.50 -9.37
C ILE A 256 22.06 -16.37 -10.76
N PHE A 257 22.77 -15.77 -11.72
CA PHE A 257 22.25 -15.57 -13.07
C PHE A 257 21.91 -16.92 -13.74
N ASN A 258 22.80 -17.90 -13.65
CA ASN A 258 22.64 -19.21 -14.30
C ASN A 258 21.61 -20.10 -13.60
N SER A 259 21.23 -19.80 -12.36
CA SER A 259 20.16 -20.53 -11.64
C SER A 259 18.75 -20.03 -11.98
N LEU A 260 18.64 -18.88 -12.65
CA LEU A 260 17.35 -18.40 -13.16
C LEU A 260 16.98 -19.18 -14.43
N ASP A 261 15.70 -19.45 -14.62
CA ASP A 261 15.18 -20.15 -15.82
C ASP A 261 15.19 -19.21 -17.05
N LEU A 262 16.42 -18.79 -17.39
CA LEU A 262 16.71 -17.95 -18.55
C LEU A 262 17.34 -18.83 -19.62
N ASN A 263 16.81 -19.05 -20.75
CA ASN A 263 17.40 -19.87 -21.83
C ASN A 263 18.87 -19.51 -22.18
N ARG A 264 19.58 -18.78 -21.32
CA ARG A 264 20.95 -18.31 -21.47
C ARG A 264 21.67 -18.32 -20.13
N ASN A 265 22.97 -18.59 -20.19
CA ASN A 265 23.93 -18.46 -19.08
C ASN A 265 24.83 -17.25 -19.30
N VAL A 266 25.44 -16.76 -18.22
CA VAL A 266 26.40 -15.65 -18.25
C VAL A 266 27.84 -16.16 -18.02
N TYR A 267 28.79 -15.62 -18.75
CA TYR A 267 30.21 -15.75 -18.52
C TYR A 267 30.87 -14.38 -18.42
N ILE A 268 31.65 -14.15 -17.37
CA ILE A 268 32.34 -12.88 -17.11
C ILE A 268 33.84 -13.09 -17.36
N ASP A 269 34.38 -12.47 -18.39
CA ASP A 269 35.82 -12.41 -18.59
C ASP A 269 36.36 -11.15 -17.93
N ILE A 270 36.93 -11.32 -16.72
CA ILE A 270 37.46 -10.21 -15.91
C ILE A 270 38.66 -9.57 -16.57
N ASN A 271 39.53 -10.34 -17.26
CA ASN A 271 40.72 -9.81 -17.90
C ASN A 271 40.37 -8.91 -19.07
N ASP A 272 39.50 -9.36 -19.93
CA ASP A 272 39.05 -8.65 -21.12
C ASP A 272 37.96 -7.62 -20.81
N ARG A 273 37.48 -7.55 -19.56
CA ARG A 273 36.39 -6.65 -19.11
C ARG A 273 35.11 -6.81 -19.93
N LYS A 274 34.80 -8.07 -20.29
CA LYS A 274 33.65 -8.41 -21.14
C LYS A 274 32.71 -9.40 -20.45
N VAL A 275 31.43 -9.23 -20.69
CA VAL A 275 30.38 -10.12 -20.24
C VAL A 275 29.73 -10.77 -21.45
N TYR A 276 29.62 -12.07 -21.43
CA TYR A 276 29.08 -12.85 -22.51
C TYR A 276 27.84 -13.62 -22.06
N LEU A 277 26.88 -13.72 -22.96
CA LEU A 277 25.74 -14.65 -22.84
C LEU A 277 25.98 -15.86 -23.74
N TYR A 278 25.59 -17.05 -23.27
CA TYR A 278 25.72 -18.28 -24.04
C TYR A 278 24.63 -19.31 -23.71
N LYS A 279 24.26 -20.10 -24.67
CA LYS A 279 23.54 -21.37 -24.49
C LYS A 279 24.47 -22.54 -24.61
N ASP A 280 25.43 -22.45 -25.54
CA ASP A 280 26.52 -23.37 -25.77
C ASP A 280 27.84 -22.59 -25.65
N ILE A 281 28.80 -23.13 -24.93
CA ILE A 281 30.10 -22.51 -24.66
C ILE A 281 30.85 -22.08 -25.94
N ASN A 282 30.62 -22.80 -27.04
CA ASN A 282 31.26 -22.50 -28.32
C ASN A 282 30.58 -21.31 -29.05
N HIS A 283 29.42 -20.86 -28.61
CA HIS A 283 28.66 -19.79 -29.24
C HIS A 283 28.31 -18.72 -28.20
N MET A 284 29.32 -17.94 -27.82
CA MET A 284 29.17 -16.82 -26.89
C MET A 284 29.01 -15.50 -27.67
N TYR A 285 28.15 -14.63 -27.19
CA TYR A 285 27.99 -13.25 -27.70
C TYR A 285 27.98 -12.23 -26.57
N SER A 286 28.35 -10.99 -26.86
CA SER A 286 28.38 -9.92 -25.84
C SER A 286 27.00 -9.69 -25.26
N ILE A 287 26.93 -9.41 -23.95
CA ILE A 287 25.69 -9.05 -23.25
C ILE A 287 25.03 -7.79 -23.84
N GLU A 288 25.78 -6.94 -24.53
CA GLU A 288 25.25 -5.79 -25.28
C GLU A 288 24.16 -6.20 -26.27
N ASN A 289 24.31 -7.37 -26.88
CA ASN A 289 23.38 -7.96 -27.81
C ASN A 289 22.28 -8.79 -27.14
N GLY A 290 22.27 -8.83 -25.80
CA GLY A 290 21.22 -9.46 -24.99
C GLY A 290 19.94 -8.64 -24.96
N SER A 291 18.85 -9.27 -24.53
CA SER A 291 17.59 -8.57 -24.25
C SER A 291 17.72 -7.59 -23.07
N ASP A 292 16.86 -6.58 -23.01
CA ASP A 292 16.86 -5.61 -21.92
C ASP A 292 16.59 -6.29 -20.56
N GLY A 293 15.81 -7.39 -20.54
CA GLY A 293 15.60 -8.21 -19.35
C GLY A 293 16.90 -8.86 -18.87
N GLU A 294 17.66 -9.54 -19.75
CA GLU A 294 18.94 -10.18 -19.40
C GLU A 294 19.96 -9.15 -18.90
N LYS A 295 20.02 -7.99 -19.54
CA LYS A 295 20.86 -6.87 -19.12
C LYS A 295 20.46 -6.37 -17.73
N SER A 296 19.17 -6.15 -17.50
CA SER A 296 18.62 -5.68 -16.21
C SER A 296 18.90 -6.66 -15.08
N ILE A 297 18.71 -7.98 -15.33
CA ILE A 297 19.04 -9.05 -14.36
C ILE A 297 20.50 -9.01 -13.98
N PHE A 298 21.40 -8.98 -14.97
CA PHE A 298 22.84 -8.93 -14.72
C PHE A 298 23.25 -7.70 -13.89
N GLN A 299 22.71 -6.54 -14.23
CA GLN A 299 22.95 -5.31 -13.47
C GLN A 299 22.47 -5.42 -12.03
N LEU A 300 21.21 -5.84 -11.80
CA LEU A 300 20.65 -5.97 -10.46
C LEU A 300 21.48 -6.88 -9.58
N ILE A 301 21.88 -8.06 -10.08
CA ILE A 301 22.74 -8.99 -9.36
C ILE A 301 24.06 -8.34 -9.04
N THR A 302 24.73 -7.75 -10.06
CA THR A 302 26.07 -7.18 -9.89
C THR A 302 26.07 -6.01 -8.89
N TYR A 303 25.10 -5.11 -8.97
CA TYR A 303 24.97 -4.01 -8.02
C TYR A 303 24.80 -4.52 -6.59
N CYS A 304 23.88 -5.45 -6.37
CA CYS A 304 23.63 -5.98 -5.03
C CYS A 304 24.85 -6.72 -4.47
N MET A 305 25.60 -7.44 -5.31
CA MET A 305 26.81 -8.16 -4.86
C MET A 305 27.99 -7.23 -4.55
N LEU A 306 28.08 -6.07 -5.20
CA LEU A 306 29.15 -5.10 -4.99
C LEU A 306 28.90 -4.12 -3.84
N CYS A 307 27.68 -3.99 -3.34
CA CYS A 307 27.37 -3.13 -2.20
C CYS A 307 28.15 -3.54 -0.95
N GLU A 308 28.49 -2.56 -0.10
CA GLU A 308 29.11 -2.81 1.20
C GLU A 308 28.17 -3.60 2.14
N LYS A 309 28.77 -4.27 3.13
CA LYS A 309 28.00 -5.02 4.12
C LYS A 309 27.14 -4.07 4.97
N ASN A 310 25.96 -4.55 5.35
CA ASN A 310 25.00 -3.82 6.20
C ASN A 310 24.52 -2.48 5.61
N ALA A 311 24.57 -2.33 4.29
CA ALA A 311 24.13 -1.13 3.59
C ALA A 311 22.60 -1.14 3.35
N PHE A 312 22.06 0.05 3.10
CA PHE A 312 20.70 0.21 2.56
C PHE A 312 20.77 0.23 1.03
N ILE A 313 19.92 -0.52 0.39
CA ILE A 313 19.82 -0.56 -1.06
C ILE A 313 18.42 -0.15 -1.51
N PHE A 314 18.34 0.93 -2.28
CA PHE A 314 17.11 1.46 -2.86
C PHE A 314 16.97 0.96 -4.28
N ILE A 315 15.85 0.31 -4.60
CA ILE A 315 15.57 -0.24 -5.93
C ILE A 315 14.28 0.37 -6.45
N ASP A 316 14.40 1.22 -7.47
CA ASP A 316 13.26 1.89 -8.09
C ASP A 316 12.73 1.03 -9.24
N GLU A 317 11.42 0.72 -9.19
CA GLU A 317 10.70 -0.13 -10.14
C GLU A 317 11.45 -1.43 -10.49
N PRO A 318 11.62 -2.35 -9.50
CA PRO A 318 12.35 -3.60 -9.68
C PRO A 318 11.83 -4.45 -10.85
N GLU A 319 10.57 -4.31 -11.20
CA GLU A 319 9.86 -5.02 -12.28
C GLU A 319 10.20 -4.56 -13.69
N THR A 320 10.84 -3.40 -13.86
CA THR A 320 11.10 -2.83 -15.19
C THR A 320 11.94 -3.80 -16.06
N HIS A 321 11.44 -4.12 -17.24
CA HIS A 321 12.00 -5.07 -18.21
C HIS A 321 12.01 -6.55 -17.75
N LEU A 322 11.35 -6.91 -16.64
CA LEU A 322 11.36 -8.26 -16.08
C LEU A 322 9.96 -8.90 -16.08
N ASN A 323 9.93 -10.21 -16.33
CA ASN A 323 8.73 -11.01 -16.13
C ASN A 323 8.50 -11.26 -14.63
N GLY A 324 7.24 -11.25 -14.18
CA GLY A 324 6.89 -11.41 -12.76
C GLY A 324 7.41 -12.70 -12.12
N ALA A 325 7.44 -13.84 -12.84
CA ALA A 325 7.98 -15.10 -12.33
C ALA A 325 9.49 -15.00 -12.07
N ILE A 326 10.24 -14.49 -13.04
CA ILE A 326 11.70 -14.31 -12.94
C ILE A 326 12.03 -13.29 -11.85
N LEU A 327 11.24 -12.23 -11.75
CA LEU A 327 11.43 -11.16 -10.77
C LEU A 327 11.42 -11.70 -9.33
N LYS A 328 10.45 -12.56 -9.01
CA LYS A 328 10.36 -13.19 -7.69
C LYS A 328 11.58 -14.03 -7.36
N ASP A 329 11.98 -14.91 -8.28
CA ASP A 329 13.09 -15.84 -8.08
C ASP A 329 14.42 -15.08 -7.98
N LEU A 330 14.63 -14.07 -8.84
CA LEU A 330 15.80 -13.20 -8.83
C LEU A 330 16.01 -12.55 -7.44
N PHE A 331 14.99 -11.87 -6.93
CA PHE A 331 15.14 -11.17 -5.64
C PHE A 331 15.21 -12.14 -4.46
N ASN A 332 14.58 -13.31 -4.51
CA ASN A 332 14.76 -14.32 -3.49
C ASN A 332 16.22 -14.83 -3.44
N LEU A 333 16.85 -15.04 -4.60
CA LEU A 333 18.25 -15.45 -4.68
C LEU A 333 19.20 -14.34 -4.20
N ILE A 334 18.97 -13.09 -4.62
CA ILE A 334 19.77 -11.94 -4.19
C ILE A 334 19.67 -11.73 -2.66
N GLU A 335 18.46 -11.69 -2.12
CA GLU A 335 18.19 -11.47 -0.70
C GLU A 335 18.79 -12.58 0.18
N ASN A 336 18.72 -13.83 -0.27
CA ASN A 336 19.32 -14.97 0.44
C ASN A 336 20.86 -14.88 0.46
N LYS A 337 21.49 -14.36 -0.58
CA LYS A 337 22.96 -14.18 -0.66
C LYS A 337 23.42 -12.93 0.07
N ARG A 338 22.58 -11.92 0.17
CA ARG A 338 22.84 -10.63 0.77
C ARG A 338 21.85 -10.31 1.89
N ASN A 339 21.66 -11.25 2.80
CA ASN A 339 20.84 -11.08 4.00
C ASN A 339 21.40 -10.04 4.99
N ASP A 340 22.59 -9.53 4.72
CA ASP A 340 23.22 -8.40 5.40
C ASP A 340 22.70 -7.04 4.94
N LEU A 341 22.05 -6.94 3.78
CA LEU A 341 21.53 -5.67 3.23
C LEU A 341 20.11 -5.38 3.71
N VAL A 342 19.78 -4.08 3.79
CA VAL A 342 18.41 -3.62 3.97
C VAL A 342 17.86 -3.18 2.61
N PHE A 343 16.89 -3.91 2.11
CA PHE A 343 16.26 -3.66 0.81
C PHE A 343 15.06 -2.70 0.95
N ILE A 344 15.04 -1.64 0.13
CA ILE A 344 13.93 -0.70 0.05
C ILE A 344 13.47 -0.65 -1.42
N TYR A 345 12.41 -1.38 -1.71
CA TYR A 345 11.80 -1.43 -3.04
C TYR A 345 10.80 -0.30 -3.22
N CYS A 346 10.84 0.34 -4.38
CA CYS A 346 9.84 1.32 -4.78
C CYS A 346 9.12 0.80 -6.01
N THR A 347 7.83 0.47 -5.88
CA THR A 347 7.10 -0.16 -6.97
C THR A 347 5.63 0.26 -7.01
N HIS A 348 5.00 0.05 -8.14
CA HIS A 348 3.55 0.08 -8.31
C HIS A 348 3.01 -1.29 -8.77
N ASN A 349 3.89 -2.29 -8.93
CA ASN A 349 3.54 -3.64 -9.38
C ASN A 349 3.04 -4.48 -8.20
N MET A 350 1.77 -4.85 -8.26
CA MET A 350 1.10 -5.57 -7.17
C MET A 350 1.52 -7.03 -7.09
N ASP A 351 1.79 -7.69 -8.23
CA ASP A 351 2.25 -9.07 -8.24
C ASP A 351 3.60 -9.20 -7.52
N PHE A 352 4.47 -8.17 -7.69
CA PHE A 352 5.73 -8.11 -6.95
C PHE A 352 5.48 -7.92 -5.44
N ILE A 353 4.61 -6.99 -5.06
CA ILE A 353 4.29 -6.75 -3.65
C ILE A 353 3.70 -8.02 -3.01
N GLU A 354 2.75 -8.68 -3.66
CA GLU A 354 2.15 -9.94 -3.19
C GLU A 354 3.16 -11.09 -3.06
N SER A 355 4.21 -11.06 -3.88
CA SER A 355 5.29 -12.06 -3.81
C SER A 355 6.25 -11.87 -2.63
N LYS A 356 6.18 -10.72 -1.92
CA LYS A 356 7.11 -10.28 -0.88
C LYS A 356 6.40 -10.07 0.46
N LEU A 357 5.77 -11.13 0.98
CA LEU A 357 4.98 -11.10 2.23
C LEU A 357 5.81 -10.78 3.49
N ASP A 358 7.14 -10.91 3.42
CA ASP A 358 8.09 -10.65 4.49
C ASP A 358 8.59 -9.19 4.52
N CYS A 359 8.09 -8.34 3.62
CA CYS A 359 8.47 -6.93 3.57
C CYS A 359 7.52 -6.06 4.40
N GLN A 360 8.06 -4.99 4.98
CA GLN A 360 7.26 -3.94 5.58
C GLN A 360 6.69 -3.02 4.49
N LEU A 361 5.40 -2.69 4.57
CA LEU A 361 4.73 -1.88 3.56
C LEU A 361 4.60 -0.43 3.99
N VAL A 362 4.99 0.49 3.11
CA VAL A 362 4.80 1.93 3.26
C VAL A 362 3.99 2.46 2.08
N LEU A 363 2.75 2.85 2.35
CA LEU A 363 1.86 3.45 1.36
C LEU A 363 2.10 4.95 1.26
N LEU A 364 2.50 5.41 0.07
CA LEU A 364 2.58 6.83 -0.26
C LEU A 364 1.27 7.29 -0.89
N LYS A 365 0.55 8.17 -0.19
CA LYS A 365 -0.76 8.68 -0.60
C LYS A 365 -0.64 9.92 -1.50
N ASN A 366 0.20 10.87 -1.10
CA ASN A 366 0.39 12.15 -1.79
C ASN A 366 1.76 12.76 -1.48
N TYR A 367 2.17 13.68 -2.35
CA TYR A 367 3.32 14.55 -2.15
C TYR A 367 2.93 15.96 -2.58
N ASP A 368 2.96 16.93 -1.67
CA ASP A 368 2.56 18.31 -1.91
C ASP A 368 3.68 19.21 -2.47
N GLY A 369 4.84 18.62 -2.74
CA GLY A 369 6.06 19.32 -3.16
C GLY A 369 7.08 19.46 -2.04
N VAL A 370 6.67 19.28 -0.79
CA VAL A 370 7.48 19.41 0.43
C VAL A 370 7.34 18.19 1.33
N ASN A 371 6.10 17.82 1.66
CA ASN A 371 5.79 16.75 2.61
C ASN A 371 5.18 15.55 1.88
N TRP A 372 5.50 14.35 2.37
CA TRP A 372 4.84 13.11 1.96
C TRP A 372 3.71 12.79 2.94
N ASP A 373 2.51 12.60 2.42
CA ASP A 373 1.44 11.91 3.12
C ASP A 373 1.62 10.42 2.91
N ALA A 374 2.05 9.74 3.95
CA ALA A 374 2.37 8.31 3.90
C ALA A 374 1.81 7.57 5.11
N GLU A 375 1.65 6.27 4.97
CA GLU A 375 1.14 5.39 6.01
C GLU A 375 1.94 4.10 6.07
N TYR A 376 2.32 3.72 7.28
CA TYR A 376 2.96 2.45 7.55
C TYR A 376 1.91 1.36 7.80
N ILE A 377 1.93 0.31 6.99
CA ILE A 377 0.95 -0.78 7.10
C ILE A 377 1.56 -1.88 7.97
N LEU A 378 1.10 -1.94 9.22
CA LEU A 378 1.68 -2.76 10.28
C LEU A 378 1.50 -4.27 10.11
N SER A 379 0.49 -4.75 9.37
CA SER A 379 0.32 -6.19 9.16
C SER A 379 -0.47 -6.52 7.90
N TYR A 380 -0.05 -7.56 7.20
CA TYR A 380 -0.82 -8.24 6.13
C TYR A 380 -2.05 -8.98 6.67
N GLU A 381 -2.15 -9.19 7.98
CA GLU A 381 -3.23 -9.94 8.61
C GLU A 381 -4.57 -9.22 8.55
N ASP A 382 -4.55 -7.87 8.41
CA ASP A 382 -5.77 -7.07 8.44
C ASP A 382 -6.39 -6.83 7.07
N ILE A 383 -5.59 -6.63 6.02
CA ILE A 383 -6.08 -6.47 4.64
C ILE A 383 -5.07 -7.08 3.66
N PRO A 384 -5.48 -7.98 2.74
CA PRO A 384 -4.63 -8.45 1.66
C PRO A 384 -4.13 -7.29 0.78
N VAL A 385 -2.89 -7.39 0.32
CA VAL A 385 -2.25 -6.35 -0.49
C VAL A 385 -3.01 -6.09 -1.79
N SER A 386 -3.59 -7.13 -2.39
CA SER A 386 -4.47 -7.02 -3.56
C SER A 386 -5.67 -6.11 -3.31
N VAL A 387 -6.23 -6.15 -2.10
CA VAL A 387 -7.33 -5.26 -1.69
C VAL A 387 -6.83 -3.82 -1.52
N VAL A 388 -5.69 -3.63 -0.85
CA VAL A 388 -5.05 -2.30 -0.69
C VAL A 388 -4.79 -1.66 -2.05
N SER A 389 -4.28 -2.43 -3.01
CA SER A 389 -4.07 -2.00 -4.39
C SER A 389 -5.34 -1.49 -5.06
N ASN A 390 -6.38 -2.30 -4.99
CA ASN A 390 -7.67 -1.93 -5.56
C ASN A 390 -8.22 -0.63 -4.97
N ILE A 391 -7.96 -0.39 -3.67
CA ILE A 391 -8.37 0.83 -2.97
C ILE A 391 -7.53 2.03 -3.42
N VAL A 392 -6.21 1.89 -3.43
CA VAL A 392 -5.28 2.97 -3.82
C VAL A 392 -5.48 3.38 -5.28
N GLY A 393 -5.75 2.42 -6.17
CA GLY A 393 -6.07 2.67 -7.58
C GLY A 393 -7.45 3.27 -7.85
N ALA A 394 -8.37 3.23 -6.89
CA ALA A 394 -9.76 3.64 -7.10
C ALA A 394 -9.90 5.18 -7.22
N LYS A 395 -10.66 5.60 -8.23
CA LYS A 395 -11.14 7.00 -8.34
C LYS A 395 -12.47 7.22 -7.63
N LYS A 396 -13.18 6.14 -7.28
CA LYS A 396 -14.51 6.10 -6.67
C LYS A 396 -14.40 5.68 -5.19
N ASN A 397 -15.44 5.90 -4.40
CA ASN A 397 -15.59 5.28 -3.09
C ASN A 397 -15.62 3.75 -3.22
N ILE A 398 -15.39 3.04 -2.14
CA ILE A 398 -15.22 1.58 -2.14
C ILE A 398 -16.49 0.91 -1.63
N LEU A 399 -16.92 -0.14 -2.32
CA LEU A 399 -17.95 -1.06 -1.86
C LEU A 399 -17.35 -2.47 -1.74
N PHE A 400 -17.29 -2.99 -0.53
CA PHE A 400 -16.97 -4.39 -0.28
C PHE A 400 -18.23 -5.24 -0.32
N ILE A 401 -18.17 -6.35 -1.02
CA ILE A 401 -19.27 -7.33 -1.14
C ILE A 401 -18.76 -8.73 -0.87
N GLU A 402 -19.64 -9.61 -0.42
CA GLU A 402 -19.35 -11.04 -0.35
C GLU A 402 -19.32 -11.65 -1.77
N GLY A 403 -18.31 -12.50 -2.06
CA GLY A 403 -18.19 -13.22 -3.35
C GLY A 403 -16.75 -13.34 -3.84
N ASP A 404 -16.46 -14.40 -4.61
CA ASP A 404 -15.09 -14.82 -4.97
C ASP A 404 -14.49 -14.12 -6.19
N ALA A 405 -15.29 -13.50 -7.07
CA ALA A 405 -14.78 -13.00 -8.34
C ALA A 405 -15.63 -11.87 -8.94
N GLN A 406 -14.97 -10.98 -9.69
CA GLN A 406 -15.62 -9.89 -10.45
C GLN A 406 -16.64 -10.36 -11.49
N LYS A 407 -16.70 -11.65 -11.82
CA LYS A 407 -17.68 -12.24 -12.76
C LYS A 407 -18.83 -12.94 -12.04
N SER A 408 -18.87 -12.93 -10.70
CA SER A 408 -19.98 -13.53 -9.93
C SER A 408 -21.31 -12.82 -10.22
N LYS A 409 -22.41 -13.49 -9.92
CA LYS A 409 -23.75 -12.90 -10.04
C LYS A 409 -23.89 -11.71 -9.10
N ASP A 410 -23.38 -11.84 -7.89
CA ASP A 410 -23.42 -10.80 -6.87
C ASP A 410 -22.68 -9.55 -7.30
N TYR A 411 -21.51 -9.69 -7.91
CA TYR A 411 -20.75 -8.58 -8.46
C TYR A 411 -21.57 -7.78 -9.48
N LYS A 412 -22.21 -8.46 -10.45
CA LYS A 412 -23.04 -7.80 -11.48
C LYS A 412 -24.26 -7.08 -10.91
N PHE A 413 -24.86 -7.66 -9.89
CA PHE A 413 -25.99 -7.05 -9.18
C PHE A 413 -25.58 -5.73 -8.51
N TYR A 414 -24.52 -5.77 -7.74
CA TYR A 414 -24.03 -4.58 -7.04
C TYR A 414 -23.43 -3.53 -7.99
N GLU A 415 -22.82 -3.94 -9.11
CA GLU A 415 -22.31 -3.03 -10.14
C GLU A 415 -23.43 -2.17 -10.75
N VAL A 416 -24.63 -2.74 -10.90
CA VAL A 416 -25.79 -1.99 -11.38
C VAL A 416 -26.36 -1.06 -10.32
N LEU A 417 -26.42 -1.49 -9.06
CA LEU A 417 -26.98 -0.69 -7.97
C LEU A 417 -26.08 0.45 -7.51
N PHE A 418 -24.76 0.24 -7.52
CA PHE A 418 -23.76 1.14 -6.93
C PHE A 418 -22.68 1.50 -7.96
N ASP A 419 -23.09 2.00 -9.11
CA ASP A 419 -22.23 2.34 -10.24
C ASP A 419 -21.22 3.46 -9.93
N GLU A 420 -21.45 4.28 -8.90
CA GLU A 420 -20.53 5.28 -8.40
C GLU A 420 -19.47 4.74 -7.43
N TYR A 421 -19.54 3.47 -7.04
CA TYR A 421 -18.55 2.81 -6.20
C TYR A 421 -17.60 1.92 -7.02
N LYS A 422 -16.38 1.74 -6.51
CA LYS A 422 -15.50 0.65 -6.93
C LYS A 422 -15.84 -0.57 -6.10
N ILE A 423 -16.32 -1.61 -6.74
CA ILE A 423 -16.71 -2.85 -6.06
C ILE A 423 -15.47 -3.73 -5.89
N ILE A 424 -15.30 -4.25 -4.69
CA ILE A 424 -14.23 -5.19 -4.32
C ILE A 424 -14.90 -6.43 -3.70
N PRO A 425 -14.91 -7.57 -4.40
CA PRO A 425 -15.41 -8.81 -3.83
C PRO A 425 -14.47 -9.36 -2.76
N CYS A 426 -15.04 -9.91 -1.69
CA CYS A 426 -14.37 -10.51 -0.56
C CYS A 426 -14.81 -11.96 -0.41
N ASN A 427 -13.90 -12.84 0.04
CA ASN A 427 -14.18 -14.28 0.14
C ASN A 427 -15.27 -14.62 1.15
N SER A 428 -15.46 -13.74 2.15
CA SER A 428 -16.46 -13.94 3.20
C SER A 428 -17.10 -12.63 3.66
N CYS A 429 -18.25 -12.72 4.32
CA CYS A 429 -18.87 -11.55 4.96
C CYS A 429 -17.97 -10.96 6.06
N GLU A 430 -17.19 -11.81 6.76
CA GLU A 430 -16.24 -11.37 7.79
C GLU A 430 -15.11 -10.53 7.20
N ASP A 431 -14.55 -10.94 6.05
CA ASP A 431 -13.56 -10.18 5.32
C ASP A 431 -14.12 -8.84 4.84
N ALA A 432 -15.33 -8.83 4.26
CA ALA A 432 -15.98 -7.60 3.81
C ALA A 432 -16.18 -6.61 4.97
N MET A 433 -16.61 -7.08 6.12
CA MET A 433 -16.76 -6.27 7.33
C MET A 433 -15.42 -5.77 7.86
N LYS A 434 -14.43 -6.65 7.94
CA LYS A 434 -13.08 -6.34 8.42
C LYS A 434 -12.43 -5.28 7.54
N PHE A 435 -12.44 -5.47 6.22
CA PHE A 435 -11.82 -4.55 5.27
C PHE A 435 -12.51 -3.19 5.25
N CYS A 436 -13.84 -3.14 5.34
CA CYS A 436 -14.58 -1.89 5.44
C CYS A 436 -14.17 -1.07 6.67
N LYS A 437 -14.12 -1.68 7.85
CA LYS A 437 -13.69 -1.03 9.09
C LYS A 437 -12.26 -0.54 9.00
N THR A 438 -11.36 -1.39 8.52
CA THR A 438 -9.92 -1.06 8.43
C THR A 438 -9.69 0.10 7.46
N VAL A 439 -10.34 0.09 6.28
CA VAL A 439 -10.22 1.19 5.30
C VAL A 439 -10.72 2.52 5.85
N ASN A 440 -11.85 2.51 6.56
CA ASN A 440 -12.40 3.74 7.15
C ASN A 440 -11.56 4.24 8.31
N ASN A 441 -11.00 3.36 9.15
CA ASN A 441 -10.13 3.72 10.28
C ASN A 441 -8.79 4.29 9.80
N LEU A 442 -8.16 3.63 8.83
CA LEU A 442 -6.86 4.03 8.28
C LEU A 442 -6.96 5.19 7.27
N ARG A 443 -8.18 5.59 6.86
CA ARG A 443 -8.43 6.62 5.83
C ARG A 443 -7.61 6.42 4.56
N ILE A 444 -7.39 5.16 4.17
CA ILE A 444 -6.63 4.81 2.97
C ILE A 444 -7.20 5.56 1.77
N SER A 445 -6.37 6.31 1.05
CA SER A 445 -6.75 7.11 -0.13
C SER A 445 -7.77 8.26 0.08
N GLY A 446 -8.14 8.60 1.31
CA GLY A 446 -9.16 9.63 1.60
C GLY A 446 -10.57 9.28 1.10
N ARG A 447 -10.82 8.00 0.76
CA ARG A 447 -12.11 7.47 0.28
C ARG A 447 -12.90 6.86 1.43
N LYS A 448 -14.21 6.95 1.32
CA LYS A 448 -15.10 6.21 2.23
C LYS A 448 -15.33 4.81 1.69
N ALA A 449 -15.32 3.84 2.58
CA ALA A 449 -15.68 2.48 2.28
C ALA A 449 -17.04 2.14 2.92
N ILE A 450 -17.83 1.37 2.19
CA ILE A 450 -19.02 0.70 2.72
C ILE A 450 -18.89 -0.79 2.44
N ALA A 451 -19.58 -1.62 3.22
CA ALA A 451 -19.77 -3.03 2.92
C ALA A 451 -21.25 -3.34 2.79
N VAL A 452 -21.60 -4.22 1.87
CA VAL A 452 -22.96 -4.82 1.79
C VAL A 452 -22.80 -6.32 1.85
N ILE A 453 -23.46 -6.93 2.84
CA ILE A 453 -23.42 -8.36 3.13
C ILE A 453 -24.81 -8.95 3.15
N ASP A 454 -24.93 -10.25 3.00
CA ASP A 454 -26.21 -10.94 3.11
C ASP A 454 -26.82 -10.78 4.50
N LYS A 455 -28.11 -10.75 4.59
CA LYS A 455 -28.82 -10.60 5.88
C LYS A 455 -28.58 -11.78 6.80
N ASP A 456 -28.57 -13.00 6.26
CA ASP A 456 -28.30 -14.26 6.97
C ASP A 456 -29.02 -14.34 8.32
N TYR A 457 -30.28 -13.98 8.37
CA TYR A 457 -31.11 -13.95 9.58
C TYR A 457 -30.65 -12.99 10.69
N ARG A 458 -29.82 -11.94 10.38
CA ARG A 458 -29.45 -10.90 11.35
C ARG A 458 -30.66 -10.11 11.80
N GLU A 459 -30.69 -9.77 13.09
CA GLU A 459 -31.76 -9.01 13.71
C GLU A 459 -31.49 -7.50 13.63
N HIS A 460 -32.53 -6.69 13.84
CA HIS A 460 -32.45 -5.22 13.75
C HIS A 460 -31.37 -4.62 14.66
N GLU A 461 -31.19 -5.17 15.87
CA GLU A 461 -30.15 -4.67 16.80
C GLU A 461 -28.76 -4.89 16.25
N GLU A 462 -28.47 -6.08 15.70
CA GLU A 462 -27.18 -6.40 15.06
C GLU A 462 -26.94 -5.51 13.83
N ILE A 463 -27.96 -5.35 12.99
CA ILE A 463 -27.92 -4.52 11.78
C ILE A 463 -27.63 -3.05 12.17
N ASN A 464 -28.27 -2.53 13.20
CA ASN A 464 -28.03 -1.18 13.67
C ASN A 464 -26.60 -0.95 14.19
N VAL A 465 -25.98 -1.96 14.76
CA VAL A 465 -24.57 -1.89 15.16
C VAL A 465 -23.68 -1.87 13.91
N LEU A 466 -23.94 -2.73 12.94
CA LEU A 466 -23.17 -2.78 11.68
C LEU A 466 -23.28 -1.48 10.88
N ASN A 467 -24.48 -0.88 10.83
CA ASN A 467 -24.71 0.36 10.10
C ASN A 467 -23.85 1.53 10.63
N LYS A 468 -23.53 1.57 11.94
CA LYS A 468 -22.64 2.57 12.52
C LYS A 468 -21.23 2.49 11.95
N ASP A 469 -20.82 1.30 11.51
CA ASP A 469 -19.52 1.03 10.92
C ASP A 469 -19.54 1.11 9.37
N ASN A 470 -20.63 1.63 8.77
CA ASN A 470 -20.90 1.67 7.32
C ASN A 470 -20.99 0.27 6.68
N ILE A 471 -21.49 -0.70 7.43
CA ILE A 471 -21.74 -2.05 6.96
C ILE A 471 -23.25 -2.24 6.89
N TYR A 472 -23.77 -2.48 5.70
CA TYR A 472 -25.19 -2.61 5.40
C TYR A 472 -25.54 -4.04 5.07
N THR A 473 -26.83 -4.39 5.22
CA THR A 473 -27.32 -5.72 4.88
C THR A 473 -28.45 -5.63 3.84
N LEU A 474 -28.57 -6.68 3.04
CA LEU A 474 -29.79 -6.86 2.25
C LEU A 474 -31.01 -7.01 3.18
N LYS A 475 -32.21 -6.63 2.71
CA LYS A 475 -33.47 -6.95 3.42
C LYS A 475 -33.87 -8.42 3.29
N TYR A 476 -33.28 -9.12 2.35
CA TYR A 476 -33.49 -10.52 2.03
C TYR A 476 -32.31 -11.33 2.50
N ASN A 477 -32.49 -12.59 2.86
CA ASN A 477 -31.38 -13.45 3.27
C ASN A 477 -30.48 -13.86 2.10
N GLU A 478 -31.00 -13.83 0.87
CA GLU A 478 -30.30 -14.20 -0.36
C GLU A 478 -30.64 -13.22 -1.48
N ILE A 479 -29.71 -12.93 -2.37
CA ILE A 479 -29.96 -12.11 -3.57
C ILE A 479 -31.00 -12.76 -4.46
N GLU A 480 -31.02 -14.08 -4.59
CA GLU A 480 -32.01 -14.83 -5.38
C GLU A 480 -33.43 -14.56 -4.91
N ASN A 481 -33.68 -14.48 -3.62
CA ASN A 481 -35.00 -14.16 -3.09
C ASN A 481 -35.39 -12.71 -3.38
N MET A 482 -34.44 -11.81 -3.39
CA MET A 482 -34.66 -10.42 -3.74
C MET A 482 -35.03 -10.26 -5.23
N LEU A 483 -34.43 -11.03 -6.13
CA LEU A 483 -34.66 -10.93 -7.57
C LEU A 483 -36.08 -11.44 -7.98
N ILE A 484 -36.74 -12.23 -7.14
CA ILE A 484 -38.10 -12.71 -7.38
C ILE A 484 -39.17 -11.88 -6.67
N ARG A 485 -38.84 -10.69 -6.17
CA ARG A 485 -39.81 -9.76 -5.60
C ARG A 485 -40.85 -9.29 -6.65
N GLN A 486 -42.02 -8.94 -6.20
CA GLN A 486 -43.15 -8.67 -7.08
C GLN A 486 -42.85 -7.57 -8.11
N ASP A 487 -42.24 -6.45 -7.70
CA ASP A 487 -41.97 -5.32 -8.58
C ASP A 487 -40.98 -5.67 -9.71
N ILE A 488 -40.01 -6.56 -9.46
CA ILE A 488 -39.11 -7.09 -10.49
C ILE A 488 -39.88 -8.07 -11.41
N LEU A 489 -40.70 -8.97 -10.86
CA LEU A 489 -41.49 -9.90 -11.65
C LEU A 489 -42.45 -9.17 -12.59
N GLU A 490 -43.11 -8.12 -12.15
CA GLU A 490 -43.97 -7.29 -12.98
C GLU A 490 -43.27 -6.71 -14.19
N LYS A 491 -42.03 -6.24 -14.01
CA LYS A 491 -41.17 -5.72 -15.11
C LYS A 491 -40.81 -6.83 -16.10
N ILE A 492 -40.37 -7.99 -15.60
CA ILE A 492 -40.02 -9.14 -16.44
C ILE A 492 -41.17 -9.62 -17.27
N ILE A 493 -42.39 -9.69 -16.68
CA ILE A 493 -43.60 -10.13 -17.37
C ILE A 493 -44.00 -9.17 -18.47
N ILE A 494 -43.92 -7.87 -18.23
CA ILE A 494 -44.12 -6.85 -19.26
C ILE A 494 -43.09 -7.02 -20.40
N ALA A 495 -41.82 -7.17 -20.07
CA ALA A 495 -40.75 -7.32 -21.06
C ALA A 495 -40.85 -8.63 -21.89
N THR A 496 -41.46 -9.67 -21.31
CA THR A 496 -41.65 -10.97 -21.97
C THR A 496 -43.02 -11.11 -22.63
N ASN A 497 -43.86 -10.07 -22.60
CA ASN A 497 -45.22 -10.02 -23.14
C ASN A 497 -46.11 -11.17 -22.64
N GLN A 498 -45.97 -11.52 -21.35
CA GLN A 498 -46.75 -12.54 -20.68
C GLN A 498 -47.95 -11.92 -19.94
N GLU A 499 -48.98 -12.73 -19.67
CA GLU A 499 -50.17 -12.30 -18.96
C GLU A 499 -49.88 -12.05 -17.47
N LYS A 500 -50.46 -10.98 -16.90
CA LYS A 500 -50.22 -10.61 -15.48
C LYS A 500 -50.67 -11.70 -14.49
N GLU A 501 -51.59 -12.56 -14.87
CA GLU A 501 -52.08 -13.69 -14.08
C GLU A 501 -50.96 -14.70 -13.74
N ILE A 502 -49.85 -14.70 -14.48
CA ILE A 502 -48.73 -15.58 -14.22
C ILE A 502 -48.05 -15.25 -12.87
N ILE A 503 -48.15 -14.00 -12.39
CA ILE A 503 -47.64 -13.61 -11.06
C ILE A 503 -48.38 -14.41 -9.98
N ASN A 504 -49.70 -14.53 -10.11
CA ASN A 504 -50.50 -15.29 -9.14
C ASN A 504 -50.12 -16.77 -9.17
N LYS A 505 -49.87 -17.33 -10.38
CA LYS A 505 -49.37 -18.72 -10.51
C LYS A 505 -48.00 -18.89 -9.85
N VAL A 506 -47.11 -17.93 -10.00
CA VAL A 506 -45.79 -17.92 -9.32
C VAL A 506 -45.96 -17.94 -7.81
N LYS A 507 -46.75 -16.99 -7.25
CA LYS A 507 -47.00 -16.89 -5.82
C LYS A 507 -47.59 -18.17 -5.26
N GLU A 508 -48.67 -18.68 -5.88
CA GLU A 508 -49.32 -19.91 -5.45
C GLU A 508 -48.37 -21.13 -5.50
N SER A 509 -47.54 -21.23 -6.53
CA SER A 509 -46.58 -22.33 -6.64
C SER A 509 -45.47 -22.26 -5.57
N ILE A 510 -45.03 -21.06 -5.23
CA ILE A 510 -44.08 -20.87 -4.13
C ILE A 510 -44.73 -21.28 -2.81
N PHE A 511 -45.93 -20.85 -2.50
CA PHE A 511 -46.61 -21.24 -1.27
C PHE A 511 -46.91 -22.75 -1.20
N LYS A 512 -47.30 -23.37 -2.31
CA LYS A 512 -47.44 -24.83 -2.38
C LYS A 512 -46.14 -25.57 -2.11
N GLU A 513 -44.98 -25.01 -2.50
CA GLU A 513 -43.70 -25.60 -2.19
C GLU A 513 -43.36 -25.44 -0.70
N LEU A 514 -43.55 -24.23 -0.15
CA LEU A 514 -43.33 -23.92 1.25
C LEU A 514 -44.25 -24.70 2.22
N GLU A 515 -45.39 -25.15 1.78
CA GLU A 515 -46.31 -26.01 2.56
C GLU A 515 -45.80 -27.46 2.69
N LYS A 516 -44.83 -27.88 1.89
CA LYS A 516 -44.27 -29.23 1.99
C LYS A 516 -43.39 -29.36 3.24
N ASN A 517 -43.64 -30.41 4.03
CA ASN A 517 -42.91 -30.64 5.27
C ASN A 517 -41.39 -30.75 5.11
N ASN A 518 -40.93 -31.38 4.03
CA ASN A 518 -39.50 -31.50 3.76
C ASN A 518 -38.86 -30.14 3.48
N VAL A 519 -39.53 -29.23 2.79
CA VAL A 519 -39.04 -27.88 2.50
C VAL A 519 -39.03 -27.03 3.78
N LYS A 520 -40.17 -27.05 4.53
CA LYS A 520 -40.28 -26.38 5.83
C LYS A 520 -39.16 -26.83 6.77
N ASN A 521 -38.96 -28.14 6.92
CA ASN A 521 -37.91 -28.68 7.78
C ASN A 521 -36.49 -28.28 7.34
N GLY A 522 -36.21 -28.26 6.03
CA GLY A 522 -34.96 -27.79 5.48
C GLY A 522 -34.70 -26.32 5.79
N ILE A 523 -35.68 -25.45 5.66
CA ILE A 523 -35.56 -24.03 5.98
C ILE A 523 -35.33 -23.83 7.50
N ILE A 524 -36.09 -24.53 8.35
CA ILE A 524 -35.90 -24.46 9.81
C ILE A 524 -34.51 -24.97 10.21
N GLN A 525 -34.03 -26.05 9.58
CA GLN A 525 -32.71 -26.59 9.84
C GLN A 525 -31.61 -25.57 9.45
N ASN A 526 -31.73 -24.92 8.30
CA ASN A 526 -30.79 -23.89 7.87
C ASN A 526 -30.80 -22.71 8.84
N TYR A 527 -31.96 -22.20 9.20
CA TYR A 527 -32.12 -21.17 10.22
C TYR A 527 -31.44 -21.55 11.55
N THR A 528 -31.78 -22.76 12.04
CA THR A 528 -31.24 -23.28 13.31
C THR A 528 -29.72 -23.33 13.29
N ASN A 529 -29.10 -23.87 12.22
CA ASN A 529 -27.66 -23.97 12.10
C ASN A 529 -27.01 -22.59 12.08
N THR A 530 -27.59 -21.64 11.36
CA THR A 530 -27.04 -20.27 11.26
C THR A 530 -27.13 -19.54 12.60
N ILE A 531 -28.29 -19.60 13.29
CA ILE A 531 -28.45 -18.94 14.59
C ILE A 531 -27.60 -19.62 15.66
N TYR A 532 -27.54 -20.95 15.66
CA TYR A 532 -26.74 -21.69 16.62
C TYR A 532 -25.26 -21.30 16.51
N SER A 533 -24.68 -21.28 15.30
CA SER A 533 -23.26 -20.92 15.12
C SER A 533 -22.94 -19.48 15.51
N ARG A 534 -23.89 -18.53 15.32
CA ARG A 534 -23.69 -17.13 15.70
C ARG A 534 -23.89 -16.85 17.19
N MET A 535 -24.83 -17.52 17.83
CA MET A 535 -25.17 -17.26 19.22
C MET A 535 -24.31 -18.01 20.24
N LEU A 536 -23.34 -18.81 19.78
CA LEU A 536 -22.35 -19.43 20.66
C LEU A 536 -21.40 -18.35 21.21
N GLU A 537 -21.86 -17.69 22.29
CA GLU A 537 -20.99 -16.81 23.07
C GLU A 537 -19.87 -17.64 23.69
N LYS A 538 -18.60 -17.19 23.49
CA LYS A 538 -17.47 -17.79 24.19
C LYS A 538 -17.59 -17.46 25.67
N PRO A 539 -17.59 -18.48 26.58
CA PRO A 539 -17.67 -18.19 27.99
C PRO A 539 -16.48 -17.38 28.47
N LYS A 540 -16.72 -16.29 29.19
CA LYS A 540 -15.68 -15.54 29.89
C LYS A 540 -15.37 -16.28 31.20
N ILE A 541 -14.48 -17.26 31.13
CA ILE A 541 -14.15 -18.14 32.25
C ILE A 541 -13.19 -17.41 33.19
N LYS A 542 -13.56 -17.31 34.49
CA LYS A 542 -12.63 -17.00 35.55
C LYS A 542 -12.06 -18.32 36.08
N VAL A 543 -10.74 -18.43 36.05
CA VAL A 543 -10.04 -19.68 36.44
C VAL A 543 -9.78 -19.66 37.94
N ASP A 544 -10.69 -20.30 38.72
CA ASP A 544 -10.48 -20.53 40.15
C ASP A 544 -10.12 -21.99 40.37
N ASP A 545 -10.97 -22.93 39.93
CA ASP A 545 -10.76 -24.37 39.95
C ASP A 545 -11.52 -25.06 38.80
N ILE A 546 -11.30 -26.37 38.60
CA ILE A 546 -11.93 -27.18 37.54
C ILE A 546 -13.45 -27.28 37.69
N GLU A 547 -13.97 -27.32 38.90
CA GLU A 547 -15.43 -27.40 39.13
C GLU A 547 -16.12 -26.09 38.83
N SER A 548 -15.53 -24.96 39.20
CA SER A 548 -15.97 -23.62 38.83
C SER A 548 -15.98 -23.42 37.32
N ILE A 549 -14.92 -23.83 36.60
CA ILE A 549 -14.85 -23.80 35.13
C ILE A 549 -15.99 -24.62 34.51
N LYS A 550 -16.22 -25.84 34.97
CA LYS A 550 -17.33 -26.69 34.50
C LYS A 550 -18.69 -26.03 34.70
N SER A 551 -18.92 -25.46 35.88
CA SER A 551 -20.17 -24.77 36.21
C SER A 551 -20.40 -23.58 35.28
N GLN A 552 -19.40 -22.74 35.06
CA GLN A 552 -19.48 -21.56 34.16
C GLN A 552 -19.72 -21.95 32.69
N ILE A 553 -19.08 -23.02 32.19
CA ILE A 553 -19.34 -23.56 30.86
C ILE A 553 -20.76 -24.09 30.72
N ASN A 554 -21.24 -24.84 31.68
CA ASN A 554 -22.59 -25.42 31.67
C ASN A 554 -23.67 -24.34 31.73
N GLU A 555 -23.49 -23.32 32.54
CA GLU A 555 -24.41 -22.19 32.66
C GLU A 555 -24.45 -21.35 31.35
N CYS A 556 -23.31 -21.04 30.78
CA CYS A 556 -23.20 -20.36 29.51
C CYS A 556 -23.88 -21.16 28.38
N SER A 557 -23.64 -22.48 28.35
CA SER A 557 -24.24 -23.38 27.36
C SER A 557 -25.76 -23.46 27.47
N ALA A 558 -26.28 -23.56 28.69
CA ALA A 558 -27.71 -23.60 28.95
C ALA A 558 -28.40 -22.27 28.57
N ASN A 559 -27.79 -21.15 28.92
CA ASN A 559 -28.30 -19.82 28.54
C ASN A 559 -28.30 -19.61 27.03
N ASN A 560 -27.25 -20.03 26.34
CA ASN A 560 -27.18 -19.97 24.87
C ASN A 560 -28.25 -20.85 24.23
N MET A 561 -28.45 -22.07 24.73
CA MET A 561 -29.49 -22.98 24.22
C MET A 561 -30.90 -22.40 24.37
N ASN A 562 -31.23 -21.84 25.54
CA ASN A 562 -32.51 -21.22 25.79
C ASN A 562 -32.79 -20.03 24.84
N LYS A 563 -31.77 -19.18 24.61
CA LYS A 563 -31.86 -18.08 23.65
C LYS A 563 -32.10 -18.59 22.22
N VAL A 564 -31.38 -19.60 21.79
CA VAL A 564 -31.49 -20.21 20.46
C VAL A 564 -32.91 -20.83 20.28
N MET A 565 -33.36 -21.61 21.25
CA MET A 565 -34.70 -22.25 21.17
C MET A 565 -35.83 -21.24 21.05
N LYS A 566 -35.78 -20.17 21.84
CA LYS A 566 -36.77 -19.08 21.75
C LYS A 566 -36.79 -18.44 20.35
N LYS A 567 -35.64 -18.22 19.74
CA LYS A 567 -35.59 -17.66 18.37
C LYS A 567 -36.11 -18.63 17.33
N ILE A 568 -35.82 -19.93 17.46
CA ILE A 568 -36.35 -20.95 16.56
C ILE A 568 -37.89 -21.02 16.65
N GLU A 569 -38.45 -21.00 17.85
CA GLU A 569 -39.91 -20.97 18.04
C GLU A 569 -40.56 -19.73 17.41
N THR A 570 -39.94 -18.56 17.61
CA THR A 570 -40.42 -17.31 17.00
C THR A 570 -40.39 -17.40 15.46
N PHE A 571 -39.30 -17.89 14.89
CA PHE A 571 -39.13 -18.06 13.45
C PHE A 571 -40.19 -19.02 12.85
N ILE A 572 -40.41 -20.15 13.51
CA ILE A 572 -41.42 -21.14 13.08
C ILE A 572 -42.82 -20.50 13.06
N ASN A 573 -43.18 -19.75 14.09
CA ASN A 573 -44.46 -19.06 14.17
C ASN A 573 -44.61 -18.00 13.08
N GLU A 574 -43.61 -17.18 12.83
CA GLU A 574 -43.60 -16.20 11.75
C GLU A 574 -43.71 -16.85 10.38
N TYR A 575 -42.99 -17.95 10.15
CA TYR A 575 -43.05 -18.74 8.93
C TYR A 575 -44.49 -19.25 8.68
N ASP A 576 -45.10 -19.89 9.70
CA ASP A 576 -46.45 -20.45 9.58
C ASP A 576 -47.53 -19.35 9.33
N ILE A 577 -47.37 -18.19 9.98
CA ILE A 577 -48.24 -17.03 9.75
C ILE A 577 -48.07 -16.51 8.31
N CYS A 578 -46.86 -16.39 7.80
CA CYS A 578 -46.60 -15.90 6.44
C CYS A 578 -47.15 -16.88 5.38
N VAL A 579 -46.92 -18.17 5.56
CA VAL A 579 -47.42 -19.20 4.63
C VAL A 579 -48.98 -19.28 4.65
N LYS A 580 -49.56 -19.32 5.85
CA LYS A 580 -51.04 -19.38 5.99
C LYS A 580 -51.74 -18.17 5.39
N ASN A 581 -51.19 -16.97 5.58
CA ASN A 581 -51.79 -15.72 5.13
C ASN A 581 -51.30 -15.27 3.75
N ARG A 582 -50.54 -16.11 3.01
CA ARG A 582 -50.02 -15.83 1.66
C ARG A 582 -49.24 -14.49 1.57
N LYS A 583 -48.46 -14.17 2.60
CA LYS A 583 -47.68 -12.94 2.67
C LYS A 583 -46.37 -13.05 1.85
N TYR A 584 -46.46 -12.80 0.55
CA TYR A 584 -45.40 -13.07 -0.41
C TYR A 584 -44.11 -12.33 -0.11
N GLU A 585 -44.15 -10.99 0.05
CA GLU A 585 -42.95 -10.18 0.28
C GLU A 585 -42.33 -10.45 1.66
N GLU A 586 -43.12 -10.77 2.67
CA GLU A 586 -42.64 -11.07 4.01
C GLU A 586 -41.91 -12.41 4.04
N ILE A 587 -42.48 -13.44 3.38
CA ILE A 587 -41.84 -14.77 3.37
C ILE A 587 -40.53 -14.77 2.61
N LEU A 588 -40.39 -14.01 1.50
CA LEU A 588 -39.14 -13.89 0.76
C LEU A 588 -38.02 -13.24 1.59
N LYS A 589 -38.36 -12.34 2.53
CA LYS A 589 -37.40 -11.71 3.45
C LYS A 589 -37.07 -12.62 4.62
N LEU A 590 -37.93 -13.55 4.96
CA LEU A 590 -37.81 -14.43 6.11
C LEU A 590 -36.96 -15.65 5.80
N VAL A 591 -37.13 -16.26 4.63
CA VAL A 591 -36.50 -17.54 4.28
C VAL A 591 -35.19 -17.35 3.47
N SER A 592 -34.26 -18.29 3.63
CA SER A 592 -33.10 -18.46 2.74
C SER A 592 -33.31 -19.78 1.99
N ASP A 593 -33.86 -19.69 0.76
CA ASP A 593 -34.08 -20.86 -0.09
C ASP A 593 -33.94 -20.52 -1.57
N LYS A 594 -32.77 -20.93 -2.13
CA LYS A 594 -32.50 -20.80 -3.58
C LYS A 594 -33.39 -21.65 -4.48
N GLY A 595 -34.17 -22.58 -3.90
CA GLY A 595 -35.16 -23.38 -4.63
C GLY A 595 -36.31 -22.54 -5.14
N LEU A 596 -36.75 -21.51 -4.40
CA LEU A 596 -37.83 -20.62 -4.79
C LEU A 596 -37.55 -19.92 -6.13
N TYR A 597 -36.33 -19.46 -6.32
CA TYR A 597 -35.88 -18.89 -7.58
C TYR A 597 -36.04 -19.86 -8.77
N ALA A 598 -35.72 -21.14 -8.57
CA ALA A 598 -35.89 -22.16 -9.61
C ALA A 598 -37.36 -22.42 -9.99
N ILE A 599 -38.30 -22.27 -9.03
CA ILE A 599 -39.76 -22.39 -9.28
C ILE A 599 -40.22 -21.27 -10.21
N VAL A 600 -39.81 -20.04 -9.94
CA VAL A 600 -40.12 -18.87 -10.77
C VAL A 600 -39.63 -19.07 -12.20
N CYS A 601 -38.35 -19.47 -12.37
CA CYS A 601 -37.77 -19.72 -13.68
C CYS A 601 -38.56 -20.80 -14.47
N ARG A 602 -38.98 -21.87 -13.80
CA ARG A 602 -39.76 -22.94 -14.40
C ARG A 602 -41.11 -22.46 -14.88
N ILE A 603 -41.83 -21.66 -14.09
CA ILE A 603 -43.17 -21.15 -14.43
C ILE A 603 -43.10 -20.17 -15.59
N LEU A 604 -42.10 -19.32 -15.60
CA LEU A 604 -41.86 -18.37 -16.69
C LEU A 604 -41.28 -19.02 -17.95
N GLY A 605 -40.88 -20.31 -17.88
CA GLY A 605 -40.29 -21.03 -19.01
C GLY A 605 -38.89 -20.54 -19.41
N VAL A 606 -38.15 -19.98 -18.47
CA VAL A 606 -36.82 -19.39 -18.73
C VAL A 606 -35.73 -20.10 -17.95
N LYS A 607 -34.50 -20.13 -18.52
CA LYS A 607 -33.34 -20.62 -17.81
C LYS A 607 -32.92 -19.65 -16.69
N LYS A 608 -32.37 -20.16 -15.60
CA LYS A 608 -31.92 -19.37 -14.44
C LYS A 608 -31.05 -18.16 -14.81
N GLU A 609 -30.14 -18.34 -15.74
CA GLU A 609 -29.23 -17.28 -16.19
C GLU A 609 -29.94 -16.21 -17.02
N VAL A 610 -30.91 -16.62 -17.85
CA VAL A 610 -31.74 -15.69 -18.63
C VAL A 610 -32.59 -14.84 -17.70
N PHE A 611 -33.25 -15.48 -16.72
CA PHE A 611 -34.04 -14.76 -15.73
C PHE A 611 -33.18 -13.76 -14.95
N TYR A 612 -31.99 -14.18 -14.50
CA TYR A 612 -31.06 -13.31 -13.82
C TYR A 612 -30.75 -12.06 -14.65
N ASN A 613 -30.37 -12.24 -15.91
CA ASN A 613 -30.02 -11.13 -16.81
C ASN A 613 -31.26 -10.22 -17.06
N MET A 614 -32.49 -10.77 -17.14
CA MET A 614 -33.71 -9.99 -17.25
C MET A 614 -33.98 -9.17 -15.98
N ALA A 615 -33.82 -9.75 -14.80
CA ALA A 615 -34.00 -9.05 -13.53
C ALA A 615 -32.99 -7.91 -13.36
N ILE A 616 -31.69 -8.15 -13.67
CA ILE A 616 -30.64 -7.12 -13.63
C ILE A 616 -30.91 -6.05 -14.68
N GLY A 617 -31.35 -6.42 -15.89
CA GLY A 617 -31.75 -5.47 -16.94
C GLY A 617 -32.91 -4.57 -16.49
N SER A 618 -33.93 -5.14 -15.87
CA SER A 618 -35.05 -4.38 -15.33
C SER A 618 -34.67 -3.39 -14.24
N ILE A 619 -33.71 -3.75 -13.39
CA ILE A 619 -33.16 -2.83 -12.37
C ILE A 619 -32.34 -1.73 -13.03
N ARG A 620 -31.51 -2.06 -14.03
CA ARG A 620 -30.67 -1.11 -14.74
C ARG A 620 -31.47 -0.05 -15.50
N GLU A 621 -32.57 -0.44 -16.15
CA GLU A 621 -33.37 0.44 -16.99
C GLU A 621 -34.40 1.30 -16.19
N ASP A 622 -34.67 0.94 -14.95
CA ASP A 622 -35.64 1.65 -14.10
C ASP A 622 -34.94 2.33 -12.91
N GLU A 623 -34.62 3.60 -13.07
CA GLU A 623 -33.96 4.40 -12.02
C GLU A 623 -34.78 4.52 -10.73
N VAL A 624 -36.10 4.44 -10.80
CA VAL A 624 -36.98 4.46 -9.61
C VAL A 624 -36.82 3.16 -8.83
N LEU A 625 -36.85 2.03 -9.53
CA LEU A 625 -36.67 0.70 -8.94
C LEU A 625 -35.23 0.56 -8.38
N LYS A 626 -34.23 0.98 -9.15
CA LYS A 626 -32.81 1.00 -8.74
C LYS A 626 -32.63 1.81 -7.45
N LYS A 627 -33.15 3.02 -7.42
CA LYS A 627 -33.10 3.89 -6.23
C LYS A 627 -33.85 3.26 -5.05
N LYS A 628 -35.04 2.70 -5.25
CA LYS A 628 -35.81 2.04 -4.20
C LYS A 628 -35.03 0.90 -3.54
N ILE A 629 -34.42 0.02 -4.34
CA ILE A 629 -33.62 -1.10 -3.85
C ILE A 629 -32.40 -0.59 -3.07
N ARG A 630 -31.72 0.41 -3.60
CA ARG A 630 -30.57 1.02 -2.95
C ARG A 630 -30.93 1.68 -1.62
N ASP A 631 -32.02 2.45 -1.58
CA ASP A 631 -32.50 3.08 -0.36
C ASP A 631 -32.94 2.03 0.68
N GLU A 632 -33.47 0.91 0.24
CA GLU A 632 -33.79 -0.23 1.12
C GLU A 632 -32.55 -0.85 1.75
N ILE A 633 -31.37 -0.83 1.08
CA ILE A 633 -30.09 -1.31 1.60
C ILE A 633 -29.48 -0.27 2.54
N MET A 634 -29.43 1.01 2.11
CA MET A 634 -28.71 2.08 2.80
C MET A 634 -29.48 2.75 3.94
N ASN A 635 -30.81 2.73 3.91
CA ASN A 635 -31.68 3.51 4.80
C ASN A 635 -32.39 2.69 5.89
N ASP A 636 -31.86 1.56 6.30
CA ASP A 636 -32.43 0.79 7.42
C ASP A 636 -32.21 1.48 8.81
N THR A 637 -31.81 2.76 8.79
CA THR A 637 -31.56 3.56 10.00
C THR A 637 -32.67 4.52 10.37
N SER A 638 -33.81 4.52 9.66
CA SER A 638 -34.92 5.45 9.95
C SER A 638 -36.26 4.73 10.15
N LYS A 639 -36.55 4.30 11.35
CA LYS A 639 -37.74 4.57 12.12
C LYS A 639 -37.82 3.73 13.38
#